data_852091c3b669dd0d78a895b33a78617e
#
_entry.id   852091c3b669dd0d78a895b33a78617e
#
_cell.length_a   1.000
_cell.length_b   1.000
_cell.length_c   1.000
_cell.angle_alpha   90.00
_cell.angle_beta   90.00
_cell.angle_gamma   90.00
#
_symmetry.space_group_name_H-M   'P 1'
#
loop_
_entity.id
_entity.type
_entity.pdbx_description
1 polymer ?
#
loop_
_entity_poly.entity_id
_entity_poly.type
_entity_poly.pdbx_seq_one_letter_code
_entity_poly.pdbx_strand_id
1 'polypeptide(L)'
;MITYLAKFAPSLSEMTKPMRDRLKEEFEFVWEKPQQDAFDKVKLMISNTPVLTFFDPKKELVLEVDASKHGLGAAIYNDGKPIAFASKALNATEQNYAQIEKELYAILFGCVRFHQYIYGRKTKVHSDHKPLESIMKKPLCTAPPRLQRMLLQLQKYDITVKHVSGKSIPVSDALSRQHLSTIDNMSDEFEASVNTVMENLPIRDEKMNMIKQKTKEDAQLKQVKYYIRNGWPESKDRCHPLAEEYFNHRDELVIIDDIILKGERILIPKEARETFIENLHEGHIGIEKSLQRAKTAIFWPGITNDIKDRAAKCPTCIAHLPSQPKETLMSHEIPNRPWQKVATDIFDWNNKQYLVTVDYYSRYFELDELHSTTSNAIIKKLCHHFARHGIVETLISDNGPQYSSEEFRQFATKWDFKHVTSSPMYSQSNGLAERTVQTANKLLSKAKDEGINFERLLLHYRSTPVDNLASPAQLLMGRQIRSTLPSTTSQLSPKIVCPDHVMERRKDIQARQQRYYNMHARQEAPEMKKGQDVYVQLLPGSRWKPGQIVKKADTPRSYHVIVDGTIYRRNSKFIKEKSLSGSQNNVNNGSLGSQNNGNNGSLGSQNNGNNISSGSQNNGNNPTSVIKTQTFYSSRKSHDGRVTYGTRTRLGKTISKPMKLDL
;
A
#
# COMPACT_ATOMS: atom_id res chain seq x y z
N MET A 1 27.63 27.02 -55.28
CA MET A 1 28.55 26.24 -54.41
C MET A 1 28.83 26.98 -53.12
N ILE A 2 29.31 28.23 -53.12
CA ILE A 2 29.63 29.00 -51.90
C ILE A 2 28.40 29.18 -50.99
N THR A 3 27.24 29.48 -51.55
CA THR A 3 25.98 29.61 -50.82
C THR A 3 25.55 28.32 -50.11
N TYR A 4 25.89 27.17 -50.66
CA TYR A 4 25.65 25.86 -50.02
C TYR A 4 26.58 25.66 -48.81
N LEU A 5 27.80 26.17 -48.89
CA LEU A 5 28.78 26.08 -47.80
C LEU A 5 28.59 27.15 -46.73
N ALA A 6 27.74 28.15 -46.94
CA ALA A 6 27.42 29.22 -45.97
C ALA A 6 26.86 28.68 -44.66
N LYS A 7 26.21 27.50 -44.66
CA LYS A 7 25.70 26.79 -43.50
C LYS A 7 26.78 26.35 -42.52
N PHE A 8 28.04 26.25 -43.02
CA PHE A 8 29.13 25.64 -42.26
C PHE A 8 30.28 26.58 -41.95
N ALA A 9 30.15 27.86 -42.39
CA ALA A 9 31.21 28.87 -42.26
C ALA A 9 30.65 30.11 -41.58
N PRO A 10 30.86 30.31 -40.25
CA PRO A 10 30.53 31.53 -39.56
C PRO A 10 31.25 32.71 -40.27
N SER A 11 30.57 33.83 -40.41
CA SER A 11 31.08 35.05 -41.11
C SER A 11 31.24 34.95 -42.63
N LEU A 12 30.90 33.82 -43.30
CA LEU A 12 30.96 33.72 -44.78
C LEU A 12 30.10 34.82 -45.45
N SER A 13 28.99 35.21 -44.82
CA SER A 13 28.11 36.26 -45.30
C SER A 13 28.79 37.61 -45.35
N GLU A 14 29.62 37.94 -44.35
CA GLU A 14 30.40 39.21 -44.33
C GLU A 14 31.57 39.15 -45.30
N MET A 15 32.29 38.04 -45.34
CA MET A 15 33.41 37.86 -46.28
C MET A 15 33.01 37.86 -47.73
N THR A 16 31.80 37.36 -48.06
CA THR A 16 31.30 37.37 -49.45
C THR A 16 30.60 38.66 -49.83
N LYS A 17 30.43 39.62 -48.91
CA LYS A 17 29.76 40.90 -49.16
C LYS A 17 30.36 41.67 -50.36
N PRO A 18 31.69 41.87 -50.47
CA PRO A 18 32.26 42.55 -51.63
C PRO A 18 31.95 41.90 -52.99
N MET A 19 31.81 40.56 -52.99
CA MET A 19 31.45 39.83 -54.22
C MET A 19 29.95 39.91 -54.50
N ARG A 20 29.09 39.86 -53.47
CA ARG A 20 27.63 39.93 -53.61
C ARG A 20 27.15 41.33 -54.00
N ASP A 21 27.80 42.37 -53.53
CA ASP A 21 27.43 43.73 -53.89
C ASP A 21 27.63 43.99 -55.38
N ARG A 22 28.51 43.30 -56.08
CA ARG A 22 28.71 43.36 -57.54
C ARG A 22 27.73 42.47 -58.36
N LEU A 23 26.89 41.69 -57.72
CA LEU A 23 25.83 40.88 -58.39
C LEU A 23 24.47 41.63 -58.40
N LYS A 24 24.40 42.82 -57.85
CA LYS A 24 23.20 43.68 -57.93
C LYS A 24 23.09 44.32 -59.28
N GLU A 25 21.90 44.40 -59.86
CA GLU A 25 21.62 44.93 -61.17
C GLU A 25 22.04 46.38 -61.39
N GLU A 26 22.30 47.12 -60.31
CA GLU A 26 22.67 48.53 -60.29
C GLU A 26 24.16 48.77 -60.47
N PHE A 27 25.02 47.76 -60.50
CA PHE A 27 26.47 47.91 -60.55
C PHE A 27 27.06 47.15 -61.75
N GLU A 28 27.94 47.81 -62.50
CA GLU A 28 28.75 47.22 -63.57
C GLU A 28 29.70 46.16 -62.93
N PHE A 29 29.76 44.96 -63.55
CA PHE A 29 30.59 43.87 -63.03
C PHE A 29 32.07 44.17 -63.21
N VAL A 30 32.74 44.63 -62.19
CA VAL A 30 34.19 44.89 -62.17
C VAL A 30 34.80 44.02 -61.03
N TRP A 31 35.79 43.20 -61.37
CA TRP A 31 36.55 42.36 -60.46
C TRP A 31 37.86 43.06 -60.09
N GLU A 32 37.93 43.61 -58.88
CA GLU A 32 39.04 44.36 -58.34
C GLU A 32 39.68 43.64 -57.17
N LYS A 33 40.73 44.27 -56.61
CA LYS A 33 41.46 43.74 -55.47
C LYS A 33 40.57 43.35 -54.29
N PRO A 34 39.57 44.16 -53.84
CA PRO A 34 38.69 43.78 -52.76
C PRO A 34 37.88 42.49 -52.98
N GLN A 35 37.45 42.26 -54.26
CA GLN A 35 36.75 41.00 -54.62
C GLN A 35 37.67 39.81 -54.65
N GLN A 36 38.91 40.02 -55.16
CA GLN A 36 39.94 39.00 -55.16
C GLN A 36 40.36 38.61 -53.75
N ASP A 37 40.62 39.60 -52.88
CA ASP A 37 40.97 39.36 -51.50
C ASP A 37 39.83 38.63 -50.72
N ALA A 38 38.58 38.97 -51.00
CA ALA A 38 37.42 38.28 -50.45
C ALA A 38 37.33 36.84 -50.97
N PHE A 39 37.59 36.61 -52.23
CA PHE A 39 37.61 35.29 -52.85
C PHE A 39 38.71 34.39 -52.26
N ASP A 40 39.93 34.95 -52.11
CA ASP A 40 41.05 34.21 -51.53
C ASP A 40 40.83 33.93 -50.03
N LYS A 41 40.27 34.87 -49.27
CA LYS A 41 39.83 34.61 -47.90
C LYS A 41 38.80 33.47 -47.77
N VAL A 42 37.79 33.50 -48.65
CA VAL A 42 36.78 32.40 -48.72
C VAL A 42 37.42 31.09 -49.09
N LYS A 43 38.33 31.06 -50.03
CA LYS A 43 39.08 29.87 -50.48
C LYS A 43 39.93 29.29 -49.35
N LEU A 44 40.67 30.16 -48.65
CA LEU A 44 41.47 29.78 -47.47
C LEU A 44 40.59 29.26 -46.35
N MET A 45 39.45 29.89 -46.08
CA MET A 45 38.52 29.46 -45.06
C MET A 45 37.92 28.08 -45.43
N ILE A 46 37.49 27.88 -46.65
CA ILE A 46 36.98 26.58 -47.13
C ILE A 46 38.05 25.47 -47.00
N SER A 47 39.32 25.79 -47.27
CA SER A 47 40.43 24.86 -47.13
C SER A 47 40.79 24.52 -45.70
N ASN A 48 40.57 25.42 -44.76
CA ASN A 48 40.88 25.27 -43.33
C ASN A 48 39.66 24.91 -42.48
N THR A 49 38.45 24.94 -43.04
CA THR A 49 37.22 24.53 -42.32
C THR A 49 37.19 23.03 -42.17
N PRO A 50 36.65 22.49 -41.06
CA PRO A 50 36.59 21.04 -40.83
C PRO A 50 35.81 20.39 -41.99
N VAL A 51 36.54 19.74 -42.87
CA VAL A 51 36.01 19.05 -44.03
C VAL A 51 35.13 17.91 -43.51
N LEU A 52 33.89 17.82 -44.02
CA LEU A 52 33.02 16.69 -43.76
C LEU A 52 33.75 15.38 -44.09
N THR A 53 33.75 14.44 -43.19
CA THR A 53 34.39 13.15 -43.37
C THR A 53 33.41 12.19 -44.05
N PHE A 54 33.95 11.30 -44.88
CA PHE A 54 33.16 10.19 -45.41
C PHE A 54 32.74 9.27 -44.25
N PHE A 55 31.52 8.81 -44.30
CA PHE A 55 30.99 7.88 -43.33
C PHE A 55 31.73 6.55 -43.35
N ASP A 56 32.29 6.12 -42.25
CA ASP A 56 32.93 4.83 -42.04
C ASP A 56 32.07 3.96 -41.09
N PRO A 57 31.51 2.85 -41.58
CA PRO A 57 30.66 1.98 -40.79
C PRO A 57 31.37 1.29 -39.61
N LYS A 58 32.69 1.25 -39.59
CA LYS A 58 33.48 0.59 -38.54
C LYS A 58 33.76 1.52 -37.34
N LYS A 59 33.57 2.80 -37.49
CA LYS A 59 33.87 3.81 -36.46
C LYS A 59 32.69 4.13 -35.58
N GLU A 60 32.95 4.65 -34.38
CA GLU A 60 31.92 5.08 -33.46
C GLU A 60 31.10 6.25 -34.04
N LEU A 61 29.78 6.15 -33.87
CA LEU A 61 28.81 7.12 -34.34
C LEU A 61 28.26 7.93 -33.18
N VAL A 62 28.37 9.23 -33.28
CA VAL A 62 27.87 10.19 -32.27
C VAL A 62 26.91 11.16 -32.94
N LEU A 63 25.70 11.31 -32.39
CA LEU A 63 24.72 12.31 -32.78
C LEU A 63 24.68 13.39 -31.71
N GLU A 64 25.02 14.63 -32.04
CA GLU A 64 24.85 15.80 -31.19
C GLU A 64 23.56 16.51 -31.58
N VAL A 65 22.76 16.87 -30.57
CA VAL A 65 21.48 17.57 -30.77
C VAL A 65 21.30 18.69 -29.76
N ASP A 66 20.59 19.71 -30.17
CA ASP A 66 20.23 20.84 -29.36
C ASP A 66 18.88 21.43 -29.79
N ALA A 67 18.11 22.02 -28.85
CA ALA A 67 16.84 22.66 -29.13
C ALA A 67 16.79 24.07 -28.55
N SER A 68 16.68 25.07 -29.42
CA SER A 68 16.41 26.45 -29.06
C SER A 68 14.90 26.75 -28.99
N LYS A 69 14.56 28.00 -28.63
CA LYS A 69 13.17 28.48 -28.67
C LYS A 69 12.53 28.37 -30.06
N HIS A 70 13.31 28.51 -31.12
CA HIS A 70 12.81 28.71 -32.48
C HIS A 70 13.32 27.64 -33.48
N GLY A 71 14.22 26.75 -33.08
CA GLY A 71 14.77 25.76 -33.98
C GLY A 71 15.43 24.60 -33.31
N LEU A 72 15.66 23.55 -34.10
CA LEU A 72 16.38 22.33 -33.73
C LEU A 72 17.68 22.24 -34.49
N GLY A 73 18.75 21.83 -33.84
CA GLY A 73 20.06 21.55 -34.41
C GLY A 73 20.47 20.10 -34.22
N ALA A 74 21.05 19.50 -35.25
CA ALA A 74 21.60 18.15 -35.18
C ALA A 74 22.90 18.03 -36.00
N ALA A 75 23.89 17.38 -35.45
CA ALA A 75 25.16 17.10 -36.10
C ALA A 75 25.56 15.64 -35.88
N ILE A 76 25.99 14.94 -36.91
CA ILE A 76 26.42 13.56 -36.80
C ILE A 76 27.92 13.43 -37.04
N TYR A 77 28.59 12.70 -36.18
CA TYR A 77 30.04 12.54 -36.18
C TYR A 77 30.46 11.08 -36.25
N ASN A 78 31.60 10.87 -36.92
CA ASN A 78 32.31 9.58 -36.94
C ASN A 78 33.71 9.80 -36.33
N ASP A 79 33.97 9.18 -35.20
CA ASP A 79 35.26 9.31 -34.50
C ASP A 79 35.68 10.79 -34.29
N GLY A 80 34.73 11.60 -33.83
CA GLY A 80 34.93 13.03 -33.55
C GLY A 80 34.99 13.96 -34.77
N LYS A 81 34.86 13.43 -36.02
CA LYS A 81 34.82 14.22 -37.24
C LYS A 81 33.38 14.32 -37.79
N PRO A 82 32.92 15.51 -38.22
CA PRO A 82 31.55 15.68 -38.65
C PRO A 82 31.30 15.01 -40.02
N ILE A 83 30.15 14.35 -40.16
CA ILE A 83 29.70 13.73 -41.41
C ILE A 83 28.62 14.58 -42.06
N ALA A 84 27.64 15.07 -41.26
CA ALA A 84 26.53 15.84 -41.75
C ALA A 84 25.94 16.73 -40.65
N PHE A 85 25.26 17.78 -41.08
CA PHE A 85 24.57 18.77 -40.24
C PHE A 85 23.12 18.87 -40.66
N ALA A 86 22.25 19.17 -39.71
CA ALA A 86 20.86 19.49 -40.00
C ALA A 86 20.31 20.51 -39.01
N SER A 87 19.40 21.35 -39.52
CA SER A 87 18.64 22.28 -38.67
C SER A 87 17.20 22.36 -39.17
N LYS A 88 16.26 22.62 -38.24
CA LYS A 88 14.84 22.78 -38.53
C LYS A 88 14.31 23.98 -37.79
N ALA A 89 13.54 24.87 -38.46
CA ALA A 89 12.73 25.89 -37.81
C ALA A 89 11.51 25.27 -37.14
N LEU A 90 11.19 25.66 -35.92
CA LEU A 90 9.98 25.25 -35.23
C LEU A 90 8.78 26.08 -35.68
N ASN A 91 7.67 25.44 -36.01
CA ASN A 91 6.43 26.13 -36.31
C ASN A 91 5.78 26.73 -35.02
N ALA A 92 4.72 27.51 -35.17
CA ALA A 92 4.07 28.19 -34.07
C ALA A 92 3.57 27.24 -32.97
N THR A 93 3.12 26.05 -33.34
CA THR A 93 2.68 25.00 -32.42
C THR A 93 3.86 24.37 -31.68
N GLU A 94 4.93 24.02 -32.42
CA GLU A 94 6.15 23.40 -31.86
C GLU A 94 6.90 24.37 -30.92
N GLN A 95 6.86 25.67 -31.17
CA GLN A 95 7.43 26.71 -30.29
C GLN A 95 6.76 26.73 -28.90
N ASN A 96 5.53 26.30 -28.79
CA ASN A 96 4.80 26.18 -27.52
C ASN A 96 5.06 24.87 -26.76
N TYR A 97 5.85 23.94 -27.30
CA TYR A 97 6.24 22.73 -26.62
C TYR A 97 7.05 23.04 -25.35
N ALA A 98 6.93 22.17 -24.33
CA ALA A 98 7.81 22.24 -23.18
C ALA A 98 9.28 22.07 -23.59
N GLN A 99 10.23 22.65 -22.84
CA GLN A 99 11.65 22.54 -23.20
C GLN A 99 12.07 21.07 -23.37
N ILE A 100 11.65 20.20 -22.47
CA ILE A 100 11.97 18.77 -22.55
C ILE A 100 11.38 18.08 -23.80
N GLU A 101 10.22 18.55 -24.28
CA GLU A 101 9.61 18.07 -25.52
C GLU A 101 10.42 18.50 -26.74
N LYS A 102 10.91 19.76 -26.75
CA LYS A 102 11.78 20.27 -27.82
C LYS A 102 13.10 19.51 -27.89
N GLU A 103 13.72 19.24 -26.75
CA GLU A 103 14.97 18.50 -26.66
C GLU A 103 14.81 17.04 -27.15
N LEU A 104 13.73 16.36 -26.72
CA LEU A 104 13.45 15.02 -27.24
C LEU A 104 13.13 15.04 -28.74
N TYR A 105 12.45 16.10 -29.18
CA TYR A 105 12.16 16.31 -30.60
C TYR A 105 13.43 16.54 -31.42
N ALA A 106 14.45 17.24 -30.88
CA ALA A 106 15.75 17.37 -31.52
C ALA A 106 16.43 16.00 -31.71
N ILE A 107 16.35 15.10 -30.72
CA ILE A 107 16.85 13.73 -30.87
C ILE A 107 16.11 13.00 -31.99
N LEU A 108 14.78 13.06 -31.99
CA LEU A 108 13.98 12.38 -33.01
C LEU A 108 14.25 12.98 -34.39
N PHE A 109 14.31 14.29 -34.53
CA PHE A 109 14.68 14.99 -35.76
C PHE A 109 16.03 14.51 -36.28
N GLY A 110 17.06 14.49 -35.45
CA GLY A 110 18.40 14.00 -35.79
C GLY A 110 18.40 12.53 -36.24
N CYS A 111 17.68 11.67 -35.51
CA CYS A 111 17.57 10.25 -35.88
C CYS A 111 16.85 10.02 -37.20
N VAL A 112 15.78 10.75 -37.48
CA VAL A 112 15.03 10.65 -38.75
C VAL A 112 15.83 11.25 -39.87
N ARG A 113 16.44 12.42 -39.69
CA ARG A 113 17.24 13.09 -40.73
C ARG A 113 18.49 12.29 -41.14
N PHE A 114 19.10 11.64 -40.19
CA PHE A 114 20.29 10.83 -40.39
C PHE A 114 20.00 9.33 -40.37
N HIS A 115 18.77 8.94 -40.68
CA HIS A 115 18.29 7.54 -40.66
C HIS A 115 19.26 6.56 -41.33
N GLN A 116 19.74 6.89 -42.53
CA GLN A 116 20.65 6.05 -43.29
C GLN A 116 22.01 5.77 -42.60
N TYR A 117 22.42 6.60 -41.66
CA TYR A 117 23.66 6.41 -40.90
C TYR A 117 23.43 5.71 -39.58
N ILE A 118 22.25 5.92 -38.96
CA ILE A 118 21.94 5.53 -37.58
C ILE A 118 21.22 4.18 -37.49
N TYR A 119 20.33 3.88 -38.47
CA TYR A 119 19.49 2.70 -38.43
C TYR A 119 20.30 1.41 -38.41
N GLY A 120 19.95 0.52 -37.43
CA GLY A 120 20.65 -0.77 -37.23
C GLY A 120 22.04 -0.66 -36.58
N ARG A 121 22.37 0.50 -35.95
CA ARG A 121 23.67 0.75 -35.32
C ARG A 121 23.50 1.32 -33.94
N LYS A 122 24.45 1.00 -33.04
CA LYS A 122 24.57 1.65 -31.74
C LYS A 122 25.08 3.05 -31.93
N THR A 123 24.27 4.04 -31.58
CA THR A 123 24.59 5.46 -31.72
C THR A 123 24.57 6.13 -30.36
N LYS A 124 25.61 6.85 -30.00
CA LYS A 124 25.61 7.73 -28.84
C LYS A 124 24.95 9.04 -29.21
N VAL A 125 24.00 9.50 -28.38
CA VAL A 125 23.34 10.80 -28.55
C VAL A 125 23.79 11.73 -27.42
N HIS A 126 24.36 12.87 -27.78
CA HIS A 126 24.78 13.93 -26.86
C HIS A 126 23.73 15.03 -26.83
N SER A 127 23.22 15.39 -25.67
CA SER A 127 22.32 16.50 -25.43
C SER A 127 22.69 17.18 -24.11
N ASP A 128 22.46 18.46 -23.99
CA ASP A 128 22.71 19.22 -22.76
C ASP A 128 21.54 19.14 -21.76
N HIS A 129 20.47 18.46 -22.11
CA HIS A 129 19.29 18.33 -21.27
C HIS A 129 19.32 17.05 -20.43
N LYS A 130 19.87 17.15 -19.21
CA LYS A 130 20.07 16.02 -18.28
C LYS A 130 18.83 15.14 -18.02
N PRO A 131 17.58 15.66 -17.91
CA PRO A 131 16.40 14.84 -17.69
C PRO A 131 16.14 13.76 -18.75
N LEU A 132 16.63 13.94 -19.99
CA LEU A 132 16.43 12.97 -21.06
C LEU A 132 17.05 11.61 -20.78
N GLU A 133 18.21 11.54 -20.11
CA GLU A 133 18.78 10.26 -19.69
C GLU A 133 17.86 9.42 -18.81
N SER A 134 17.12 10.10 -17.91
CA SER A 134 16.19 9.43 -16.99
C SER A 134 14.90 9.05 -17.67
N ILE A 135 14.38 9.87 -18.60
CA ILE A 135 13.16 9.62 -19.35
C ILE A 135 13.33 8.42 -20.30
N MET A 136 14.46 8.34 -20.97
CA MET A 136 14.77 7.19 -21.84
C MET A 136 14.81 5.84 -21.12
N LYS A 137 15.03 5.85 -19.79
CA LYS A 137 15.07 4.63 -18.95
C LYS A 137 13.75 4.31 -18.27
N LYS A 138 12.79 5.27 -18.24
CA LYS A 138 11.49 5.07 -17.59
C LYS A 138 10.52 4.30 -18.51
N PRO A 139 9.53 3.58 -17.92
CA PRO A 139 8.45 2.98 -18.69
C PRO A 139 7.69 4.05 -19.50
N LEU A 140 7.36 3.77 -20.75
CA LEU A 140 6.66 4.68 -21.66
C LEU A 140 5.38 5.28 -21.04
N CYS A 141 4.60 4.47 -20.34
CA CYS A 141 3.34 4.89 -19.71
C CYS A 141 3.49 5.97 -18.62
N THR A 142 4.70 6.28 -18.17
CA THR A 142 4.94 7.32 -17.17
C THR A 142 5.25 8.70 -17.77
N ALA A 143 5.60 8.75 -19.05
CA ALA A 143 5.89 9.97 -19.76
C ALA A 143 4.61 10.72 -20.20
N PRO A 144 4.64 12.04 -20.39
CA PRO A 144 3.54 12.77 -21.03
C PRO A 144 3.20 12.22 -22.42
N PRO A 145 1.94 12.33 -22.89
CA PRO A 145 1.49 11.69 -24.12
C PRO A 145 2.33 12.05 -25.36
N ARG A 146 2.77 13.30 -25.51
CA ARG A 146 3.60 13.74 -26.64
C ARG A 146 4.99 13.12 -26.57
N LEU A 147 5.59 13.06 -25.39
CA LEU A 147 6.88 12.37 -25.19
C LEU A 147 6.76 10.88 -25.44
N GLN A 148 5.67 10.22 -25.00
CA GLN A 148 5.42 8.80 -25.28
C GLN A 148 5.49 8.49 -26.77
N ARG A 149 4.85 9.31 -27.60
CA ARG A 149 4.83 9.12 -29.07
C ARG A 149 6.20 9.33 -29.70
N MET A 150 6.93 10.36 -29.27
CA MET A 150 8.31 10.55 -29.72
C MET A 150 9.21 9.38 -29.31
N LEU A 151 9.06 8.88 -28.08
CA LEU A 151 9.80 7.72 -27.59
C LEU A 151 9.46 6.45 -28.37
N LEU A 152 8.19 6.22 -28.73
CA LEU A 152 7.77 5.11 -29.60
C LEU A 152 8.45 5.16 -30.96
N GLN A 153 8.55 6.36 -31.56
CA GLN A 153 9.26 6.55 -32.83
C GLN A 153 10.77 6.30 -32.70
N LEU A 154 11.35 6.58 -31.55
CA LEU A 154 12.77 6.36 -31.28
C LEU A 154 13.12 4.89 -31.05
N GLN A 155 12.13 4.02 -30.68
CA GLN A 155 12.37 2.59 -30.41
C GLN A 155 12.97 1.82 -31.61
N LYS A 156 12.79 2.30 -32.83
CA LYS A 156 13.39 1.70 -34.03
C LYS A 156 14.90 1.94 -34.14
N TYR A 157 15.49 2.76 -33.29
CA TYR A 157 16.92 3.09 -33.27
C TYR A 157 17.59 2.58 -31.99
N ASP A 158 18.78 2.00 -32.11
CA ASP A 158 19.61 1.60 -30.96
C ASP A 158 20.46 2.81 -30.52
N ILE A 159 19.85 3.67 -29.70
CA ILE A 159 20.46 4.92 -29.22
C ILE A 159 20.72 4.89 -27.72
N THR A 160 21.83 5.51 -27.31
CA THR A 160 22.15 5.72 -25.92
C THR A 160 22.34 7.22 -25.68
N VAL A 161 21.40 7.84 -24.97
CA VAL A 161 21.45 9.28 -24.64
C VAL A 161 22.40 9.51 -23.49
N LYS A 162 23.33 10.46 -23.64
CA LYS A 162 24.30 10.90 -22.65
C LYS A 162 24.24 12.42 -22.49
N HIS A 163 24.11 12.88 -21.27
CA HIS A 163 24.19 14.29 -20.94
C HIS A 163 25.64 14.80 -21.13
N VAL A 164 25.79 15.90 -21.83
CA VAL A 164 27.02 16.65 -21.98
C VAL A 164 26.77 18.13 -21.74
N SER A 165 27.79 18.88 -21.33
CA SER A 165 27.65 20.33 -21.14
C SER A 165 27.34 21.01 -22.49
N GLY A 166 26.45 21.99 -22.55
CA GLY A 166 26.15 22.77 -23.77
C GLY A 166 27.40 23.39 -24.42
N LYS A 167 28.45 23.70 -23.64
CA LYS A 167 29.75 24.14 -24.16
C LYS A 167 30.46 23.06 -24.99
N SER A 168 30.10 21.79 -24.81
CA SER A 168 30.71 20.65 -25.52
C SER A 168 30.00 20.29 -26.82
N ILE A 169 28.87 20.94 -27.14
CA ILE A 169 28.06 20.72 -28.36
C ILE A 169 27.82 22.06 -29.11
N PRO A 170 28.87 22.84 -29.38
CA PRO A 170 28.72 24.20 -29.93
C PRO A 170 28.12 24.22 -31.32
N VAL A 171 28.26 23.16 -32.10
CA VAL A 171 27.76 23.06 -33.47
C VAL A 171 26.25 22.89 -33.48
N SER A 172 25.70 21.97 -32.68
CA SER A 172 24.26 21.77 -32.58
C SER A 172 23.56 22.97 -31.95
N ASP A 173 24.16 23.67 -30.96
CA ASP A 173 23.65 24.89 -30.38
C ASP A 173 23.60 26.03 -31.45
N ALA A 174 24.66 26.19 -32.26
CA ALA A 174 24.64 27.18 -33.36
C ALA A 174 23.56 26.82 -34.41
N LEU A 175 23.39 25.57 -34.78
CA LEU A 175 22.39 25.10 -35.72
C LEU A 175 20.95 25.25 -35.23
N SER A 176 20.71 25.12 -33.94
CA SER A 176 19.40 25.34 -33.34
C SER A 176 18.97 26.80 -33.35
N ARG A 177 19.92 27.73 -33.21
CA ARG A 177 19.69 29.18 -33.18
C ARG A 177 19.69 29.82 -34.57
N GLN A 178 20.47 29.30 -35.51
CA GLN A 178 20.57 29.80 -36.90
C GLN A 178 19.89 28.87 -37.89
N HIS A 179 18.61 28.58 -37.63
CA HIS A 179 17.81 27.69 -38.47
C HIS A 179 17.45 28.34 -39.81
N LEU A 180 17.47 27.56 -40.87
CA LEU A 180 16.97 27.98 -42.18
C LEU A 180 15.45 27.80 -42.23
N SER A 181 14.74 28.77 -42.77
CA SER A 181 13.29 28.73 -43.00
C SER A 181 12.92 27.78 -44.17
N THR A 182 13.61 26.66 -44.34
CA THR A 182 13.22 25.67 -45.32
C THR A 182 12.11 24.80 -44.69
N ILE A 183 10.96 24.81 -45.35
CA ILE A 183 9.85 23.87 -45.10
C ILE A 183 10.37 22.48 -45.44
N ASP A 184 10.99 21.82 -44.46
CA ASP A 184 11.24 20.39 -44.57
C ASP A 184 9.91 19.70 -44.24
N ASN A 185 9.28 19.13 -45.25
CA ASN A 185 8.08 18.25 -45.13
C ASN A 185 8.41 16.98 -44.33
N MET A 186 8.83 17.12 -43.11
CA MET A 186 8.68 16.04 -42.13
C MET A 186 7.20 15.96 -41.83
N SER A 187 6.56 15.24 -42.67
CA SER A 187 5.16 14.85 -42.83
C SER A 187 4.16 15.42 -41.84
N ASP A 188 3.16 16.09 -42.36
CA ASP A 188 1.90 16.41 -41.71
C ASP A 188 1.33 15.22 -40.90
N GLU A 189 1.63 13.98 -41.34
CA GLU A 189 1.32 12.73 -40.60
C GLU A 189 1.99 12.61 -39.23
N PHE A 190 3.23 13.07 -39.08
CA PHE A 190 3.94 13.05 -37.80
C PHE A 190 3.31 14.09 -36.85
N GLU A 191 3.07 15.29 -37.32
CA GLU A 191 2.41 16.35 -36.52
C GLU A 191 0.99 15.95 -36.13
N ALA A 192 0.21 15.39 -37.06
CA ALA A 192 -1.10 14.82 -36.78
C ALA A 192 -1.02 13.72 -35.73
N SER A 193 -0.08 12.78 -35.84
CA SER A 193 0.13 11.70 -34.87
C SER A 193 0.48 12.20 -33.46
N VAL A 194 1.28 13.26 -33.34
CA VAL A 194 1.72 13.80 -32.04
C VAL A 194 0.65 14.67 -31.39
N ASN A 195 -0.20 15.36 -32.17
CA ASN A 195 -1.19 16.32 -31.66
C ASN A 195 -2.59 15.74 -31.43
N THR A 196 -2.94 14.57 -31.95
CA THR A 196 -4.27 13.95 -31.89
C THR A 196 -4.79 13.58 -30.48
N VAL A 197 -4.00 13.75 -29.41
CA VAL A 197 -4.38 13.31 -28.05
C VAL A 197 -5.50 14.13 -27.42
N MET A 198 -5.67 15.39 -27.80
CA MET A 198 -6.57 16.32 -27.11
C MET A 198 -7.99 16.37 -27.65
N GLU A 199 -8.20 15.94 -28.88
CA GLU A 199 -9.52 15.98 -29.50
C GLU A 199 -10.53 14.99 -28.88
N ASN A 200 -10.06 14.07 -28.03
CA ASN A 200 -10.87 12.98 -27.48
C ASN A 200 -10.81 12.84 -25.94
N LEU A 201 -10.53 13.90 -25.18
CA LEU A 201 -10.69 13.82 -23.72
C LEU A 201 -12.20 13.72 -23.38
N PRO A 202 -12.67 12.67 -22.69
CA PRO A 202 -14.08 12.47 -22.36
C PRO A 202 -14.51 13.39 -21.18
N ILE A 203 -14.21 14.67 -21.29
CA ILE A 203 -14.55 15.71 -20.31
C ILE A 203 -15.56 16.64 -20.96
N ARG A 204 -16.65 16.97 -20.26
CA ARG A 204 -17.62 17.96 -20.75
C ARG A 204 -16.92 19.31 -20.96
N ASP A 205 -17.18 19.96 -22.08
CA ASP A 205 -16.57 21.24 -22.47
C ASP A 205 -16.68 22.31 -21.37
N GLU A 206 -17.77 22.35 -20.63
CA GLU A 206 -17.98 23.26 -19.51
C GLU A 206 -16.93 23.11 -18.40
N LYS A 207 -16.65 21.88 -17.98
CA LYS A 207 -15.61 21.59 -16.94
C LYS A 207 -14.21 21.92 -17.47
N MET A 208 -13.98 21.60 -18.73
CA MET A 208 -12.70 21.90 -19.37
C MET A 208 -12.48 23.42 -19.47
N ASN A 209 -13.48 24.19 -19.89
CA ASN A 209 -13.42 25.63 -19.98
C ASN A 209 -13.23 26.28 -18.60
N MET A 210 -13.89 25.76 -17.55
CA MET A 210 -13.67 26.20 -16.18
C MET A 210 -12.21 25.97 -15.74
N ILE A 211 -11.63 24.81 -16.03
CA ILE A 211 -10.22 24.52 -15.69
C ILE A 211 -9.29 25.45 -16.45
N LYS A 212 -9.51 25.67 -17.75
CA LYS A 212 -8.73 26.59 -18.58
C LYS A 212 -8.75 28.02 -18.01
N GLN A 213 -9.95 28.52 -17.71
CA GLN A 213 -10.13 29.86 -17.17
C GLN A 213 -9.43 30.02 -15.83
N LYS A 214 -9.70 29.13 -14.85
CA LYS A 214 -9.05 29.18 -13.54
C LYS A 214 -7.54 28.97 -13.62
N THR A 215 -7.05 28.19 -14.59
CA THR A 215 -5.60 28.07 -14.83
C THR A 215 -4.98 29.36 -15.35
N LYS A 216 -5.72 30.14 -16.13
CA LYS A 216 -5.27 31.47 -16.59
C LYS A 216 -5.25 32.53 -15.48
N GLU A 217 -6.13 32.39 -14.49
CA GLU A 217 -6.24 33.31 -13.36
C GLU A 217 -5.22 33.01 -12.25
N ASP A 218 -4.87 31.75 -12.05
CA ASP A 218 -3.98 31.25 -10.99
C ASP A 218 -2.54 31.74 -11.17
N ALA A 219 -2.06 32.57 -10.23
CA ALA A 219 -0.72 33.13 -10.24
C ALA A 219 0.40 32.11 -10.17
N GLN A 220 0.18 31.00 -9.41
CA GLN A 220 1.14 29.89 -9.31
C GLN A 220 1.28 29.20 -10.66
N LEU A 221 0.15 28.91 -11.31
CA LEU A 221 0.15 28.20 -12.58
C LEU A 221 0.65 29.07 -13.74
N LYS A 222 0.50 30.38 -13.68
CA LYS A 222 1.16 31.32 -14.63
C LYS A 222 2.69 31.17 -14.57
N GLN A 223 3.25 31.14 -13.35
CA GLN A 223 4.69 30.97 -13.16
C GLN A 223 5.16 29.54 -13.55
N VAL A 224 4.37 28.54 -13.27
CA VAL A 224 4.65 27.16 -13.73
C VAL A 224 4.65 27.08 -15.26
N LYS A 225 3.66 27.69 -15.94
CA LYS A 225 3.62 27.75 -17.41
C LYS A 225 4.85 28.48 -17.99
N TYR A 226 5.30 29.55 -17.35
CA TYR A 226 6.52 30.23 -17.74
C TYR A 226 7.74 29.30 -17.71
N TYR A 227 7.92 28.55 -16.60
CA TYR A 227 9.04 27.61 -16.48
C TYR A 227 8.93 26.40 -17.42
N ILE A 228 7.73 25.92 -17.69
CA ILE A 228 7.54 24.82 -18.66
C ILE A 228 8.00 25.26 -20.06
N ARG A 229 7.71 26.53 -20.46
CA ARG A 229 8.05 27.05 -21.78
C ARG A 229 9.51 27.48 -21.93
N ASN A 230 10.07 28.10 -20.88
CA ASN A 230 11.39 28.74 -20.95
C ASN A 230 12.50 27.95 -20.22
N GLY A 231 12.16 26.77 -19.63
CA GLY A 231 13.10 26.00 -18.84
C GLY A 231 13.00 26.28 -17.33
N TRP A 232 13.22 25.24 -16.53
CA TRP A 232 13.30 25.31 -15.08
C TRP A 232 14.71 25.63 -14.62
N PRO A 233 14.89 26.33 -13.47
CA PRO A 233 16.21 26.56 -12.91
C PRO A 233 16.87 25.23 -12.50
N GLU A 234 18.19 25.19 -12.44
CA GLU A 234 18.96 23.99 -12.10
C GLU A 234 18.70 23.49 -10.67
N SER A 235 18.47 24.42 -9.74
CA SER A 235 18.23 24.10 -8.32
C SER A 235 16.90 24.68 -7.84
N LYS A 236 16.31 24.02 -6.84
CA LYS A 236 15.07 24.45 -6.21
C LYS A 236 15.15 25.83 -5.58
N ASP A 237 16.31 26.16 -4.99
CA ASP A 237 16.54 27.43 -4.30
C ASP A 237 16.52 28.66 -5.25
N ARG A 238 16.73 28.43 -6.56
CA ARG A 238 16.62 29.47 -7.60
C ARG A 238 15.22 29.55 -8.20
N CYS A 239 14.29 28.69 -7.75
CA CYS A 239 12.93 28.68 -8.23
C CYS A 239 12.13 29.82 -7.60
N HIS A 240 11.24 30.43 -8.37
CA HIS A 240 10.31 31.42 -7.83
C HIS A 240 9.40 30.76 -6.77
N PRO A 241 9.15 31.38 -5.60
CA PRO A 241 8.37 30.77 -4.52
C PRO A 241 7.01 30.20 -4.94
N LEU A 242 6.34 30.85 -5.87
CA LEU A 242 5.05 30.39 -6.40
C LEU A 242 5.12 29.06 -7.17
N ALA A 243 6.27 28.70 -7.73
CA ALA A 243 6.44 27.47 -8.51
C ALA A 243 7.25 26.39 -7.77
N GLU A 244 7.77 26.69 -6.58
CA GLU A 244 8.67 25.81 -5.81
C GLU A 244 8.06 24.44 -5.51
N GLU A 245 6.76 24.36 -5.21
CA GLU A 245 6.04 23.12 -4.94
C GLU A 245 6.02 22.18 -6.13
N TYR A 246 6.12 22.71 -7.35
CA TYR A 246 6.08 21.96 -8.60
C TYR A 246 7.46 21.50 -9.08
N PHE A 247 8.54 22.03 -8.50
CA PHE A 247 9.92 21.78 -8.96
C PHE A 247 10.27 20.27 -9.04
N ASN A 248 9.84 19.47 -8.07
CA ASN A 248 10.10 18.03 -8.06
C ASN A 248 9.34 17.27 -9.17
N HIS A 249 8.38 17.92 -9.81
CA HIS A 249 7.53 17.35 -10.86
C HIS A 249 7.83 17.94 -12.23
N ARG A 250 8.78 18.88 -12.34
CA ARG A 250 9.06 19.70 -13.51
C ARG A 250 9.21 18.92 -14.81
N ASP A 251 9.89 17.77 -14.75
CA ASP A 251 10.19 16.93 -15.91
C ASP A 251 8.97 16.17 -16.46
N GLU A 252 7.86 16.17 -15.72
CA GLU A 252 6.62 15.48 -16.10
C GLU A 252 5.50 16.47 -16.46
N LEU A 253 5.77 17.80 -16.35
CA LEU A 253 4.79 18.85 -16.62
C LEU A 253 4.85 19.31 -18.08
N VAL A 254 3.72 19.30 -18.74
CA VAL A 254 3.56 19.79 -20.12
C VAL A 254 2.32 20.68 -20.24
N ILE A 255 2.30 21.56 -21.26
CA ILE A 255 1.15 22.41 -21.56
C ILE A 255 0.51 21.89 -22.84
N ILE A 256 -0.78 21.59 -22.77
CA ILE A 256 -1.58 21.23 -23.94
C ILE A 256 -2.89 22.02 -23.85
N ASP A 257 -3.22 22.76 -24.89
CA ASP A 257 -4.45 23.53 -25.02
C ASP A 257 -4.76 24.41 -23.78
N ASP A 258 -3.75 25.15 -23.32
CA ASP A 258 -3.78 26.04 -22.13
C ASP A 258 -3.96 25.33 -20.78
N ILE A 259 -3.99 24.00 -20.74
CA ILE A 259 -4.04 23.18 -19.53
C ILE A 259 -2.65 22.61 -19.23
N ILE A 260 -2.31 22.50 -17.97
CA ILE A 260 -1.08 21.84 -17.53
C ILE A 260 -1.41 20.38 -17.20
N LEU A 261 -0.63 19.47 -17.75
CA LEU A 261 -0.71 18.03 -17.47
C LEU A 261 0.55 17.57 -16.74
N LYS A 262 0.38 16.62 -15.84
CA LYS A 262 1.46 15.80 -15.28
C LYS A 262 1.31 14.36 -15.77
N GLY A 263 2.09 13.96 -16.78
CA GLY A 263 1.80 12.75 -17.54
C GLY A 263 0.43 12.88 -18.19
N GLU A 264 -0.48 11.95 -17.90
CA GLU A 264 -1.87 11.98 -18.40
C GLU A 264 -2.84 12.71 -17.44
N ARG A 265 -2.38 13.19 -16.29
CA ARG A 265 -3.22 13.77 -15.24
C ARG A 265 -3.33 15.26 -15.39
N ILE A 266 -4.55 15.77 -15.33
CA ILE A 266 -4.83 17.20 -15.39
C ILE A 266 -4.41 17.86 -14.07
N LEU A 267 -3.61 18.91 -14.14
CA LEU A 267 -3.27 19.75 -13.01
C LEU A 267 -4.41 20.69 -12.69
N ILE A 268 -4.96 20.57 -11.47
CA ILE A 268 -6.12 21.37 -11.05
C ILE A 268 -5.65 22.65 -10.37
N PRO A 269 -6.12 23.84 -10.85
CA PRO A 269 -5.84 25.12 -10.22
C PRO A 269 -6.43 25.19 -8.79
N LYS A 270 -5.79 26.00 -7.93
CA LYS A 270 -6.08 26.06 -6.49
C LYS A 270 -7.57 26.29 -6.18
N GLU A 271 -8.21 27.20 -6.89
CA GLU A 271 -9.62 27.52 -6.67
C GLU A 271 -10.62 26.43 -7.05
N ALA A 272 -10.19 25.45 -7.86
CA ALA A 272 -11.05 24.33 -8.26
C ALA A 272 -10.84 23.09 -7.39
N ARG A 273 -9.76 23.01 -6.58
CA ARG A 273 -9.39 21.80 -5.83
C ARG A 273 -10.49 21.29 -4.91
N GLU A 274 -11.19 22.19 -4.22
CA GLU A 274 -12.24 21.82 -3.27
C GLU A 274 -13.38 21.05 -3.97
N THR A 275 -13.86 21.55 -5.12
CA THR A 275 -14.89 20.87 -5.92
C THR A 275 -14.43 19.47 -6.36
N PHE A 276 -13.16 19.32 -6.76
CA PHE A 276 -12.64 18.00 -7.15
C PHE A 276 -12.45 17.06 -5.95
N ILE A 277 -12.06 17.58 -4.78
CA ILE A 277 -11.99 16.81 -3.54
C ILE A 277 -13.38 16.31 -3.15
N GLU A 278 -14.42 17.14 -3.24
CA GLU A 278 -15.79 16.75 -2.99
C GLU A 278 -16.26 15.63 -3.93
N ASN A 279 -16.03 15.78 -5.23
CA ASN A 279 -16.35 14.76 -6.23
C ASN A 279 -15.61 13.44 -6.01
N LEU A 280 -14.34 13.50 -5.54
CA LEU A 280 -13.58 12.30 -5.19
C LEU A 280 -14.12 11.61 -3.92
N HIS A 281 -14.67 12.40 -3.00
CA HIS A 281 -15.17 11.95 -1.70
C HIS A 281 -16.65 11.55 -1.70
N GLU A 282 -17.41 11.98 -2.68
CA GLU A 282 -18.89 11.79 -2.76
C GLU A 282 -19.34 10.35 -2.50
N GLY A 283 -18.60 9.38 -3.03
CA GLY A 283 -18.91 7.96 -2.82
C GLY A 283 -18.49 7.38 -1.45
N HIS A 284 -17.85 8.15 -0.56
CA HIS A 284 -17.31 7.70 0.75
C HIS A 284 -16.53 6.38 0.70
N ILE A 285 -15.84 6.12 -0.42
CA ILE A 285 -15.17 4.84 -0.74
C ILE A 285 -13.87 4.59 0.06
N GLY A 286 -13.53 5.51 0.95
CA GLY A 286 -12.33 5.47 1.78
C GLY A 286 -11.12 6.15 1.12
N ILE A 287 -10.11 6.47 1.94
CA ILE A 287 -8.95 7.28 1.55
C ILE A 287 -8.17 6.63 0.39
N GLU A 288 -7.82 5.35 0.51
CA GLU A 288 -6.98 4.65 -0.48
C GLU A 288 -7.63 4.60 -1.87
N LYS A 289 -8.92 4.28 -1.93
CA LYS A 289 -9.64 4.24 -3.21
C LYS A 289 -9.81 5.63 -3.82
N SER A 290 -10.06 6.66 -2.99
CA SER A 290 -10.11 8.05 -3.45
C SER A 290 -8.76 8.50 -4.00
N LEU A 291 -7.65 8.13 -3.35
CA LEU A 291 -6.30 8.39 -3.85
C LEU A 291 -6.00 7.66 -5.18
N GLN A 292 -6.40 6.40 -5.30
CA GLN A 292 -6.26 5.66 -6.56
C GLN A 292 -7.05 6.33 -7.68
N ARG A 293 -8.30 6.73 -7.42
CA ARG A 293 -9.15 7.46 -8.38
C ARG A 293 -8.53 8.81 -8.77
N ALA A 294 -7.98 9.55 -7.82
CA ALA A 294 -7.28 10.80 -8.10
C ALA A 294 -6.04 10.58 -9.00
N LYS A 295 -5.24 9.55 -8.70
CA LYS A 295 -4.02 9.23 -9.46
C LYS A 295 -4.26 8.88 -10.93
N THR A 296 -5.46 8.51 -11.32
CA THR A 296 -5.78 8.20 -12.72
C THR A 296 -6.14 9.43 -13.55
N ALA A 297 -6.59 10.54 -12.94
CA ALA A 297 -7.19 11.63 -13.69
C ALA A 297 -6.61 13.01 -13.36
N ILE A 298 -6.27 13.29 -12.11
CA ILE A 298 -5.95 14.65 -11.64
C ILE A 298 -4.70 14.69 -10.77
N PHE A 299 -4.13 15.89 -10.67
CA PHE A 299 -2.94 16.12 -9.85
C PHE A 299 -2.88 17.56 -9.31
N TRP A 300 -2.36 17.72 -8.11
CA TRP A 300 -1.74 18.93 -7.55
C TRP A 300 -0.81 18.52 -6.40
N PRO A 301 0.21 19.34 -6.04
CA PRO A 301 1.05 19.09 -4.87
C PRO A 301 0.20 19.05 -3.59
N GLY A 302 0.39 18.03 -2.75
CA GLY A 302 -0.37 17.89 -1.50
C GLY A 302 -1.73 17.18 -1.59
N ILE A 303 -2.23 16.80 -2.77
CA ILE A 303 -3.53 16.12 -2.98
C ILE A 303 -3.78 14.97 -2.00
N THR A 304 -2.75 14.25 -1.60
CA THR A 304 -2.85 13.13 -0.64
C THR A 304 -3.32 13.61 0.73
N ASN A 305 -2.80 14.75 1.20
CA ASN A 305 -3.15 15.31 2.49
C ASN A 305 -4.56 15.90 2.45
N ASP A 306 -4.89 16.61 1.37
CA ASP A 306 -6.22 17.22 1.20
C ASP A 306 -7.33 16.15 1.20
N ILE A 307 -7.12 15.01 0.52
CA ILE A 307 -8.07 13.89 0.53
C ILE A 307 -8.18 13.26 1.92
N LYS A 308 -7.05 13.11 2.65
CA LYS A 308 -7.05 12.59 4.02
C LYS A 308 -7.80 13.51 4.96
N ASP A 309 -7.56 14.81 4.87
CA ASP A 309 -8.18 15.83 5.70
C ASP A 309 -9.69 15.91 5.46
N ARG A 310 -10.12 15.83 4.18
CA ARG A 310 -11.55 15.80 3.84
C ARG A 310 -12.25 14.57 4.41
N ALA A 311 -11.62 13.38 4.29
CA ALA A 311 -12.17 12.15 4.84
C ALA A 311 -12.22 12.16 6.37
N ALA A 312 -11.21 12.72 7.03
CA ALA A 312 -11.13 12.82 8.49
C ALA A 312 -12.19 13.77 9.09
N LYS A 313 -12.63 14.77 8.32
CA LYS A 313 -13.67 15.72 8.74
C LYS A 313 -15.10 15.28 8.36
N CYS A 314 -15.25 14.23 7.57
CA CYS A 314 -16.57 13.79 7.09
C CYS A 314 -17.35 13.01 8.15
N PRO A 315 -18.52 13.50 8.62
CA PRO A 315 -19.33 12.80 9.63
C PRO A 315 -19.74 11.38 9.20
N THR A 316 -20.11 11.21 7.94
CA THR A 316 -20.48 9.90 7.38
C THR A 316 -19.31 8.91 7.42
N CYS A 317 -18.11 9.32 6.97
CA CYS A 317 -16.92 8.47 7.05
C CYS A 317 -16.56 8.11 8.49
N ILE A 318 -16.68 9.06 9.42
CA ILE A 318 -16.42 8.84 10.85
C ILE A 318 -17.40 7.83 11.43
N ALA A 319 -18.70 7.98 11.16
CA ALA A 319 -19.73 7.07 11.67
C ALA A 319 -19.52 5.61 11.20
N HIS A 320 -18.91 5.42 10.03
CA HIS A 320 -18.63 4.13 9.42
C HIS A 320 -17.15 3.68 9.49
N LEU A 321 -16.36 4.24 10.41
CA LEU A 321 -15.00 3.78 10.64
C LEU A 321 -14.97 2.26 10.94
N PRO A 322 -13.97 1.52 10.42
CA PRO A 322 -13.84 0.09 10.71
C PRO A 322 -13.59 -0.13 12.21
N SER A 323 -14.06 -1.26 12.73
CA SER A 323 -13.78 -1.67 14.12
C SER A 323 -12.27 -1.78 14.35
N GLN A 324 -11.83 -1.48 15.57
CA GLN A 324 -10.43 -1.62 15.91
C GLN A 324 -10.00 -3.09 15.99
N PRO A 325 -8.78 -3.44 15.56
CA PRO A 325 -8.21 -4.76 15.83
C PRO A 325 -8.16 -5.03 17.33
N LYS A 326 -8.20 -6.31 17.70
CA LYS A 326 -8.06 -6.72 19.11
C LYS A 326 -6.69 -6.32 19.65
N GLU A 327 -6.66 -5.94 20.92
CA GLU A 327 -5.42 -5.69 21.65
C GLU A 327 -4.76 -7.01 22.08
N THR A 328 -3.53 -6.97 22.55
CA THR A 328 -2.81 -8.13 23.07
C THR A 328 -3.59 -8.80 24.20
N LEU A 329 -3.48 -10.12 24.32
CA LEU A 329 -4.17 -10.88 25.36
C LEU A 329 -3.59 -10.54 26.73
N MET A 330 -4.44 -10.06 27.62
CA MET A 330 -4.14 -9.98 29.06
C MET A 330 -4.55 -11.30 29.68
N SER A 331 -3.57 -12.08 30.13
CA SER A 331 -3.83 -13.35 30.76
C SER A 331 -4.18 -13.14 32.23
N HIS A 332 -5.12 -13.91 32.73
CA HIS A 332 -5.42 -13.94 34.17
C HIS A 332 -4.26 -14.58 34.93
N GLU A 333 -4.03 -14.09 36.14
CA GLU A 333 -3.13 -14.74 37.08
C GLU A 333 -3.60 -16.18 37.38
N ILE A 334 -2.67 -17.14 37.33
CA ILE A 334 -2.94 -18.53 37.58
C ILE A 334 -2.98 -18.72 39.10
N PRO A 335 -4.07 -19.25 39.69
CA PRO A 335 -4.14 -19.53 41.12
C PRO A 335 -3.14 -20.64 41.51
N ASN A 336 -2.60 -20.55 42.72
CA ASN A 336 -1.60 -21.48 43.23
C ASN A 336 -2.23 -22.73 43.95
N ARG A 337 -3.53 -22.68 44.20
CA ARG A 337 -4.29 -23.79 44.81
C ARG A 337 -5.67 -23.95 44.18
N PRO A 338 -6.26 -25.14 44.24
CA PRO A 338 -7.61 -25.39 43.76
C PRO A 338 -8.65 -24.54 44.50
N TRP A 339 -9.71 -24.14 43.82
CA TRP A 339 -10.86 -23.38 44.30
C TRP A 339 -10.53 -22.01 44.88
N GLN A 340 -9.32 -21.48 44.60
CA GLN A 340 -8.93 -20.13 44.99
C GLN A 340 -9.60 -19.07 44.10
N LYS A 341 -9.65 -19.36 42.80
CA LYS A 341 -10.20 -18.44 41.80
C LYS A 341 -11.13 -19.21 40.87
N VAL A 342 -12.38 -18.81 40.83
CA VAL A 342 -13.39 -19.43 39.96
C VAL A 342 -14.00 -18.42 38.99
N ALA A 343 -14.50 -18.92 37.88
CA ALA A 343 -15.33 -18.15 36.95
C ALA A 343 -16.73 -18.72 36.91
N THR A 344 -17.71 -17.86 36.74
CA THR A 344 -19.12 -18.25 36.60
C THR A 344 -19.74 -17.56 35.39
N ASP A 345 -20.68 -18.29 34.76
CA ASP A 345 -21.43 -17.80 33.61
C ASP A 345 -22.80 -18.44 33.52
N ILE A 346 -23.75 -17.80 32.87
CA ILE A 346 -25.11 -18.30 32.65
C ILE A 346 -25.32 -18.50 31.17
N PHE A 347 -25.88 -19.65 30.80
CA PHE A 347 -26.17 -19.94 29.41
C PHE A 347 -27.50 -20.66 29.23
N ASP A 348 -28.05 -20.52 28.05
CA ASP A 348 -29.29 -21.15 27.65
C ASP A 348 -29.00 -22.45 26.86
N TRP A 349 -29.68 -23.53 27.20
CA TRP A 349 -29.65 -24.77 26.45
C TRP A 349 -31.02 -25.45 26.50
N ASN A 350 -31.57 -25.79 25.35
CA ASN A 350 -32.86 -26.50 25.21
C ASN A 350 -34.00 -25.90 26.06
N ASN A 351 -34.19 -24.56 25.98
CA ASN A 351 -35.18 -23.76 26.73
C ASN A 351 -35.02 -23.81 28.25
N LYS A 352 -33.88 -24.24 28.74
CA LYS A 352 -33.49 -24.19 30.14
C LYS A 352 -32.25 -23.31 30.32
N GLN A 353 -32.15 -22.72 31.49
CA GLN A 353 -31.02 -21.87 31.88
C GLN A 353 -30.12 -22.64 32.85
N TYR A 354 -28.83 -22.49 32.67
CA TYR A 354 -27.81 -23.15 33.44
C TYR A 354 -26.80 -22.18 34.00
N LEU A 355 -26.39 -22.42 35.26
CA LEU A 355 -25.23 -21.77 35.89
C LEU A 355 -24.04 -22.72 35.80
N VAL A 356 -22.93 -22.25 35.22
CA VAL A 356 -21.66 -22.92 35.27
C VAL A 356 -20.72 -22.20 36.23
N THR A 357 -20.00 -22.94 37.08
CA THR A 357 -18.95 -22.38 37.94
C THR A 357 -17.69 -23.24 37.75
N VAL A 358 -16.61 -22.69 37.27
CA VAL A 358 -15.38 -23.40 36.92
C VAL A 358 -14.17 -22.89 37.67
N ASP A 359 -13.39 -23.83 38.22
CA ASP A 359 -12.12 -23.53 38.90
C ASP A 359 -10.97 -23.32 37.92
N TYR A 360 -10.23 -22.22 38.09
CA TYR A 360 -9.08 -21.85 37.24
C TYR A 360 -7.89 -22.82 37.39
N TYR A 361 -7.71 -23.44 38.55
CA TYR A 361 -6.61 -24.35 38.81
C TYR A 361 -6.88 -25.74 38.20
N SER A 362 -7.97 -26.38 38.63
CA SER A 362 -8.28 -27.79 38.29
C SER A 362 -9.03 -27.95 36.97
N ARG A 363 -9.73 -26.93 36.48
CA ARG A 363 -10.73 -27.00 35.39
C ARG A 363 -11.98 -27.84 35.81
N TYR A 364 -12.11 -28.14 37.06
CA TYR A 364 -13.34 -28.74 37.58
C TYR A 364 -14.48 -27.72 37.48
N PHE A 365 -15.63 -28.15 37.00
CA PHE A 365 -16.79 -27.29 36.99
C PHE A 365 -18.03 -27.91 37.59
N GLU A 366 -18.84 -27.07 38.22
CA GLU A 366 -20.20 -27.35 38.65
C GLU A 366 -21.17 -26.82 37.58
N LEU A 367 -22.28 -27.53 37.42
CA LEU A 367 -23.37 -27.14 36.51
C LEU A 367 -24.71 -27.32 37.20
N ASP A 368 -25.49 -26.26 37.28
CA ASP A 368 -26.82 -26.28 37.87
C ASP A 368 -27.87 -25.76 36.93
N GLU A 369 -29.00 -26.42 36.87
CA GLU A 369 -30.20 -25.89 36.21
C GLU A 369 -30.78 -24.75 37.05
N LEU A 370 -31.09 -23.63 36.38
CA LEU A 370 -31.71 -22.46 36.98
C LEU A 370 -33.19 -22.38 36.56
N HIS A 371 -34.06 -22.24 37.54
CA HIS A 371 -35.49 -21.93 37.32
C HIS A 371 -35.74 -20.45 37.19
N SER A 372 -34.79 -19.61 37.58
CA SER A 372 -34.84 -18.16 37.50
C SER A 372 -33.40 -17.60 37.43
N THR A 373 -33.20 -16.51 36.70
CA THR A 373 -31.91 -15.79 36.61
C THR A 373 -31.80 -14.58 37.54
N THR A 374 -32.64 -14.55 38.59
CA THR A 374 -32.51 -13.51 39.62
C THR A 374 -31.21 -13.65 40.41
N SER A 375 -30.69 -12.53 40.91
CA SER A 375 -29.48 -12.54 41.74
C SER A 375 -29.61 -13.53 42.94
N ASN A 376 -30.76 -13.63 43.56
CA ASN A 376 -31.03 -14.49 44.71
C ASN A 376 -30.95 -15.99 44.31
N ALA A 377 -31.46 -16.38 43.12
CA ALA A 377 -31.36 -17.75 42.63
C ALA A 377 -29.88 -18.19 42.38
N ILE A 378 -29.08 -17.29 41.81
CA ILE A 378 -27.65 -17.49 41.58
C ILE A 378 -26.87 -17.57 42.88
N ILE A 379 -27.11 -16.63 43.80
CA ILE A 379 -26.50 -16.61 45.13
C ILE A 379 -26.77 -17.94 45.86
N LYS A 380 -28.01 -18.45 45.81
CA LYS A 380 -28.36 -19.71 46.43
C LYS A 380 -27.55 -20.88 45.88
N LYS A 381 -27.33 -20.93 44.55
CA LYS A 381 -26.50 -21.99 43.91
C LYS A 381 -25.01 -21.84 44.29
N LEU A 382 -24.48 -20.60 44.26
CA LEU A 382 -23.11 -20.36 44.69
C LEU A 382 -22.88 -20.71 46.17
N CYS A 383 -23.85 -20.46 47.05
CA CYS A 383 -23.76 -20.94 48.45
C CYS A 383 -23.62 -22.44 48.53
N HIS A 384 -24.31 -23.26 47.70
CA HIS A 384 -24.14 -24.71 47.68
C HIS A 384 -22.73 -25.11 47.17
N HIS A 385 -22.18 -24.37 46.19
CA HIS A 385 -20.81 -24.62 45.77
C HIS A 385 -19.80 -24.31 46.86
N PHE A 386 -19.96 -23.15 47.53
CA PHE A 386 -19.09 -22.74 48.63
C PHE A 386 -19.18 -23.65 49.86
N ALA A 387 -20.37 -24.14 50.16
CA ALA A 387 -20.53 -25.16 51.23
C ALA A 387 -19.83 -26.49 50.91
N ARG A 388 -19.70 -26.85 49.63
CA ARG A 388 -19.05 -28.11 49.16
C ARG A 388 -17.53 -27.99 49.06
N HIS A 389 -17.04 -26.84 48.52
CA HIS A 389 -15.64 -26.68 48.16
C HIS A 389 -14.90 -25.61 48.95
N GLY A 390 -15.59 -24.86 49.80
CA GLY A 390 -15.07 -23.70 50.50
C GLY A 390 -15.37 -22.36 49.80
N ILE A 391 -15.17 -21.27 50.49
CA ILE A 391 -15.33 -19.92 49.95
C ILE A 391 -14.12 -19.60 49.04
N VAL A 392 -14.38 -19.04 47.86
CA VAL A 392 -13.34 -18.63 46.92
C VAL A 392 -12.71 -17.30 47.36
N GLU A 393 -11.45 -17.06 46.99
CA GLU A 393 -10.85 -15.73 47.16
C GLU A 393 -11.33 -14.76 46.06
N THR A 394 -11.46 -15.24 44.82
CA THR A 394 -11.90 -14.43 43.72
C THR A 394 -12.94 -15.11 42.85
N LEU A 395 -14.05 -14.48 42.61
CA LEU A 395 -15.10 -14.89 41.68
C LEU A 395 -15.09 -13.95 40.48
N ILE A 396 -14.99 -14.50 39.28
CA ILE A 396 -15.07 -13.76 38.01
C ILE A 396 -16.42 -14.06 37.37
N SER A 397 -17.12 -13.02 36.93
CA SER A 397 -18.34 -13.14 36.13
C SER A 397 -18.38 -12.17 34.96
N ASP A 398 -19.37 -12.30 34.09
CA ASP A 398 -19.75 -11.22 33.19
C ASP A 398 -20.36 -10.04 33.97
N ASN A 399 -20.74 -8.95 33.28
CA ASN A 399 -21.39 -7.80 33.88
C ASN A 399 -22.92 -7.86 33.70
N GLY A 400 -23.50 -9.04 33.79
CA GLY A 400 -24.94 -9.22 33.74
C GLY A 400 -25.66 -8.52 34.93
N PRO A 401 -26.94 -8.16 34.77
CA PRO A 401 -27.69 -7.45 35.80
C PRO A 401 -27.74 -8.25 37.10
N GLN A 402 -27.78 -9.57 37.05
CA GLN A 402 -27.82 -10.46 38.22
C GLN A 402 -26.53 -10.43 39.06
N TYR A 403 -25.37 -10.17 38.42
CA TYR A 403 -24.07 -10.05 39.08
C TYR A 403 -23.74 -8.61 39.50
N SER A 404 -24.37 -7.62 38.86
CA SER A 404 -24.16 -6.20 39.14
C SER A 404 -25.15 -5.63 40.19
N SER A 405 -26.04 -6.45 40.72
CA SER A 405 -27.03 -6.07 41.69
C SER A 405 -26.45 -5.75 43.09
N GLU A 406 -27.20 -4.99 43.87
CA GLU A 406 -26.84 -4.70 45.24
C GLU A 406 -26.79 -5.97 46.11
N GLU A 407 -27.74 -6.88 45.91
CA GLU A 407 -27.82 -8.13 46.66
C GLU A 407 -26.56 -8.97 46.42
N PHE A 408 -26.06 -9.01 45.19
CA PHE A 408 -24.85 -9.77 44.86
C PHE A 408 -23.59 -9.12 45.50
N ARG A 409 -23.55 -7.79 45.54
CA ARG A 409 -22.46 -7.07 46.18
C ARG A 409 -22.47 -7.33 47.74
N GLN A 410 -23.63 -7.31 48.35
CA GLN A 410 -23.79 -7.65 49.78
C GLN A 410 -23.41 -9.09 50.05
N PHE A 411 -23.76 -10.03 49.15
CA PHE A 411 -23.33 -11.43 49.23
C PHE A 411 -21.80 -11.55 49.21
N ALA A 412 -21.12 -10.85 48.26
CA ALA A 412 -19.67 -10.88 48.20
C ALA A 412 -19.01 -10.34 49.46
N THR A 413 -19.53 -9.25 50.00
CA THR A 413 -19.04 -8.67 51.25
C THR A 413 -19.28 -9.58 52.46
N LYS A 414 -20.50 -10.19 52.58
CA LYS A 414 -20.88 -11.04 53.71
C LYS A 414 -20.08 -12.33 53.73
N TRP A 415 -19.73 -12.88 52.56
CA TRP A 415 -18.98 -14.15 52.39
C TRP A 415 -17.48 -13.91 52.22
N ASP A 416 -17.00 -12.67 52.28
CA ASP A 416 -15.59 -12.27 52.22
C ASP A 416 -14.85 -12.80 51.02
N PHE A 417 -15.38 -12.53 49.82
CA PHE A 417 -14.71 -12.84 48.56
C PHE A 417 -14.69 -11.66 47.61
N LYS A 418 -13.64 -11.59 46.77
CA LYS A 418 -13.49 -10.54 45.75
C LYS A 418 -14.30 -10.88 44.50
N HIS A 419 -15.28 -10.05 44.18
CA HIS A 419 -16.01 -10.18 42.92
C HIS A 419 -15.38 -9.30 41.82
N VAL A 420 -15.07 -9.86 40.67
CA VAL A 420 -14.47 -9.15 39.53
C VAL A 420 -15.35 -9.37 38.31
N THR A 421 -15.89 -8.26 37.75
CA THR A 421 -16.72 -8.33 36.53
C THR A 421 -15.91 -8.00 35.30
N SER A 422 -16.18 -8.69 34.19
CA SER A 422 -15.63 -8.36 32.88
C SER A 422 -16.09 -6.96 32.42
N SER A 423 -15.35 -6.35 31.48
CA SER A 423 -15.77 -5.07 30.88
C SER A 423 -17.04 -5.27 30.06
N PRO A 424 -18.04 -4.37 30.16
CA PRO A 424 -19.27 -4.46 29.37
C PRO A 424 -18.97 -4.60 27.87
N MET A 425 -19.70 -5.47 27.19
CA MET A 425 -19.59 -5.78 25.76
C MET A 425 -18.22 -6.38 25.33
N TYR A 426 -17.38 -6.80 26.30
CA TYR A 426 -16.11 -7.46 26.03
C TYR A 426 -16.01 -8.76 26.85
N SER A 427 -16.78 -9.76 26.43
CA SER A 427 -16.92 -11.05 27.12
C SER A 427 -15.62 -11.86 27.17
N GLN A 428 -14.66 -11.58 26.27
CA GLN A 428 -13.37 -12.29 26.20
C GLN A 428 -12.56 -12.25 27.52
N SER A 429 -12.89 -11.35 28.44
CA SER A 429 -12.32 -11.34 29.79
C SER A 429 -12.80 -12.50 30.68
N ASN A 430 -13.89 -13.21 30.34
CA ASN A 430 -14.38 -14.42 31.01
C ASN A 430 -14.16 -15.69 30.17
N GLY A 431 -13.08 -15.73 29.37
CA GLY A 431 -12.84 -16.77 28.37
C GLY A 431 -12.72 -18.20 28.91
N LEU A 432 -12.47 -18.41 30.21
CA LEU A 432 -12.51 -19.76 30.83
C LEU A 432 -13.95 -20.20 31.00
N ALA A 433 -14.82 -19.38 31.54
CA ALA A 433 -16.23 -19.74 31.68
C ALA A 433 -16.89 -19.95 30.31
N GLU A 434 -16.65 -19.08 29.33
CA GLU A 434 -17.15 -19.25 27.96
C GLU A 434 -16.72 -20.60 27.34
N ARG A 435 -15.45 -20.98 27.50
CA ARG A 435 -14.96 -22.30 27.03
C ARG A 435 -15.62 -23.44 27.77
N THR A 436 -15.86 -23.29 29.08
CA THR A 436 -16.54 -24.29 29.88
C THR A 436 -18.01 -24.44 29.50
N VAL A 437 -18.69 -23.33 29.20
CA VAL A 437 -20.03 -23.30 28.60
C VAL A 437 -20.05 -24.11 27.29
N GLN A 438 -19.09 -23.90 26.40
CA GLN A 438 -18.99 -24.73 25.17
C GLN A 438 -18.82 -26.21 25.44
N THR A 439 -18.06 -26.58 26.49
CA THR A 439 -17.85 -27.97 26.90
C THR A 439 -19.14 -28.55 27.51
N ALA A 440 -19.80 -27.79 28.39
CA ALA A 440 -21.08 -28.18 29.01
C ALA A 440 -22.16 -28.38 27.93
N ASN A 441 -22.30 -27.45 26.99
CA ASN A 441 -23.22 -27.55 25.86
C ASN A 441 -23.00 -28.83 25.02
N LYS A 442 -21.73 -29.17 24.75
CA LYS A 442 -21.40 -30.41 24.02
C LYS A 442 -21.77 -31.66 24.81
N LEU A 443 -21.55 -31.64 26.12
CA LEU A 443 -21.91 -32.79 27.00
C LEU A 443 -23.43 -32.91 27.09
N LEU A 444 -24.17 -31.83 27.30
CA LEU A 444 -25.64 -31.80 27.35
C LEU A 444 -26.25 -32.27 26.04
N SER A 445 -25.72 -31.85 24.90
CA SER A 445 -26.21 -32.27 23.58
C SER A 445 -25.97 -33.78 23.37
N LYS A 446 -24.79 -34.29 23.69
CA LYS A 446 -24.49 -35.71 23.59
C LYS A 446 -25.36 -36.56 24.54
N ALA A 447 -25.56 -36.07 25.78
CA ALA A 447 -26.44 -36.71 26.72
C ALA A 447 -27.88 -36.86 26.16
N LYS A 448 -28.39 -35.82 25.54
CA LYS A 448 -29.68 -35.79 24.89
C LYS A 448 -29.76 -36.73 23.68
N ASP A 449 -28.77 -36.69 22.79
CA ASP A 449 -28.73 -37.47 21.55
C ASP A 449 -28.62 -38.96 21.81
N GLU A 450 -27.85 -39.36 22.85
CA GLU A 450 -27.62 -40.77 23.24
C GLU A 450 -28.60 -41.27 24.31
N GLY A 451 -29.46 -40.40 24.86
CA GLY A 451 -30.37 -40.76 25.95
C GLY A 451 -29.65 -41.13 27.27
N ILE A 452 -28.42 -40.67 27.47
CA ILE A 452 -27.58 -40.95 28.64
C ILE A 452 -27.81 -39.86 29.68
N ASN A 453 -27.82 -40.27 30.96
CA ASN A 453 -27.87 -39.34 32.07
C ASN A 453 -26.66 -38.39 32.03
N PHE A 454 -26.92 -37.09 32.09
CA PHE A 454 -25.91 -36.03 32.01
C PHE A 454 -24.85 -36.13 33.12
N GLU A 455 -25.25 -36.45 34.36
CA GLU A 455 -24.36 -36.58 35.51
C GLU A 455 -23.30 -37.67 35.28
N ARG A 456 -23.65 -38.71 34.50
CA ARG A 456 -22.70 -39.76 34.11
C ARG A 456 -21.64 -39.23 33.12
N LEU A 457 -22.04 -38.42 32.17
CA LEU A 457 -21.08 -37.77 31.25
C LEU A 457 -20.21 -36.73 31.98
N LEU A 458 -20.78 -36.00 32.93
CA LEU A 458 -20.04 -35.07 33.78
C LEU A 458 -19.01 -35.79 34.64
N LEU A 459 -19.37 -36.98 35.20
CA LEU A 459 -18.44 -37.86 35.92
C LEU A 459 -17.27 -38.28 35.03
N HIS A 460 -17.54 -38.64 33.78
CA HIS A 460 -16.49 -38.99 32.82
C HIS A 460 -15.57 -37.79 32.52
N TYR A 461 -16.10 -36.59 32.30
CA TYR A 461 -15.29 -35.40 32.14
C TYR A 461 -14.40 -35.15 33.37
N ARG A 462 -14.99 -35.18 34.58
CA ARG A 462 -14.28 -34.93 35.84
C ARG A 462 -13.19 -35.95 36.15
N SER A 463 -13.33 -37.18 35.67
CA SER A 463 -12.35 -38.26 35.84
C SER A 463 -11.31 -38.40 34.74
N THR A 464 -11.48 -37.69 33.63
CA THR A 464 -10.58 -37.74 32.46
C THR A 464 -9.43 -36.74 32.60
N PRO A 465 -8.16 -37.13 32.45
CA PRO A 465 -7.03 -36.21 32.41
C PRO A 465 -7.18 -35.12 31.33
N VAL A 466 -6.88 -33.86 31.67
CA VAL A 466 -7.03 -32.69 30.80
C VAL A 466 -5.73 -31.93 30.74
N ASP A 467 -5.38 -31.37 29.56
CA ASP A 467 -4.21 -30.53 29.36
C ASP A 467 -2.85 -31.21 29.65
N ASN A 468 -2.75 -32.52 29.54
CA ASN A 468 -1.62 -33.34 29.98
C ASN A 468 -1.29 -33.18 31.48
N LEU A 469 -2.32 -32.97 32.28
CA LEU A 469 -2.30 -32.96 33.73
C LEU A 469 -3.21 -34.08 34.23
N ALA A 470 -3.28 -34.25 35.56
CA ALA A 470 -4.26 -35.14 36.17
C ALA A 470 -5.70 -34.70 35.88
N SER A 471 -6.67 -35.55 36.18
CA SER A 471 -8.08 -35.24 35.97
C SER A 471 -8.55 -34.03 36.83
N PRO A 472 -9.58 -33.32 36.38
CA PRO A 472 -10.13 -32.18 37.14
C PRO A 472 -10.48 -32.54 38.58
N ALA A 473 -11.08 -33.72 38.82
CA ALA A 473 -11.39 -34.18 40.15
C ALA A 473 -10.14 -34.45 41.01
N GLN A 474 -9.09 -35.05 40.42
CA GLN A 474 -7.85 -35.30 41.14
C GLN A 474 -7.12 -33.99 41.49
N LEU A 475 -7.11 -33.02 40.59
CA LEU A 475 -6.52 -31.69 40.83
C LEU A 475 -7.28 -30.90 41.91
N LEU A 476 -8.61 -31.06 41.99
CA LEU A 476 -9.44 -30.40 42.99
C LEU A 476 -9.40 -31.09 44.36
N MET A 477 -9.58 -32.44 44.39
CA MET A 477 -9.84 -33.20 45.59
C MET A 477 -8.61 -33.97 46.11
N GLY A 478 -7.46 -33.94 45.42
CA GLY A 478 -6.26 -34.67 45.79
C GLY A 478 -6.35 -36.19 45.62
N ARG A 479 -7.39 -36.73 44.95
CA ARG A 479 -7.58 -38.13 44.68
C ARG A 479 -8.33 -38.37 43.37
N GLN A 480 -8.11 -39.51 42.75
CA GLN A 480 -8.97 -39.96 41.66
C GLN A 480 -10.37 -40.31 42.18
N ILE A 481 -11.37 -40.09 41.36
CA ILE A 481 -12.74 -40.52 41.66
C ILE A 481 -13.04 -41.82 40.94
N ARG A 482 -13.75 -42.71 41.59
CA ARG A 482 -14.22 -43.98 40.98
C ARG A 482 -15.20 -43.63 39.85
N SER A 483 -14.90 -44.11 38.66
CA SER A 483 -15.74 -43.97 37.47
C SER A 483 -16.35 -45.32 37.08
N THR A 484 -16.92 -45.42 35.89
CA THR A 484 -17.42 -46.67 35.32
C THR A 484 -16.29 -47.61 34.84
N LEU A 485 -15.05 -47.14 34.82
CA LEU A 485 -13.88 -47.95 34.46
C LEU A 485 -13.35 -48.65 35.71
N PRO A 486 -12.78 -49.89 35.58
CA PRO A 486 -12.11 -50.57 36.66
C PRO A 486 -10.96 -49.72 37.21
N SER A 487 -10.84 -49.65 38.52
CA SER A 487 -9.77 -48.91 39.20
C SER A 487 -9.25 -49.72 40.37
N THR A 488 -7.95 -49.73 40.59
CA THR A 488 -7.33 -50.34 41.73
C THR A 488 -7.48 -49.49 42.98
N THR A 489 -7.44 -50.11 44.19
CA THR A 489 -7.51 -49.38 45.45
C THR A 489 -6.37 -48.30 45.53
N SER A 490 -5.18 -48.62 45.05
CA SER A 490 -4.03 -47.69 45.03
C SER A 490 -4.23 -46.47 44.17
N GLN A 491 -4.99 -46.59 43.05
CA GLN A 491 -5.34 -45.45 42.22
C GLN A 491 -6.36 -44.50 42.89
N LEU A 492 -7.23 -45.02 43.70
CA LEU A 492 -8.27 -44.27 44.41
C LEU A 492 -7.76 -43.66 45.72
N SER A 493 -6.59 -44.09 46.19
CA SER A 493 -5.95 -43.52 47.38
C SER A 493 -5.55 -42.05 47.15
N PRO A 494 -5.56 -41.22 48.19
CA PRO A 494 -5.15 -39.80 48.07
C PRO A 494 -3.74 -39.69 47.47
N LYS A 495 -3.65 -38.87 46.40
CA LYS A 495 -2.37 -38.61 45.73
C LYS A 495 -2.42 -37.18 45.22
N ILE A 496 -1.78 -36.29 45.95
CA ILE A 496 -1.67 -34.88 45.59
C ILE A 496 -0.72 -34.74 44.40
N VAL A 497 -1.16 -34.02 43.39
CA VAL A 497 -0.32 -33.68 42.22
C VAL A 497 0.57 -32.52 42.62
N CYS A 498 1.86 -32.59 42.27
CA CYS A 498 2.82 -31.53 42.58
C CYS A 498 2.31 -30.15 42.05
N PRO A 499 2.11 -29.15 42.90
CA PRO A 499 1.60 -27.86 42.50
C PRO A 499 2.49 -27.15 41.48
N ASP A 500 3.82 -27.28 41.60
CA ASP A 500 4.75 -26.63 40.69
C ASP A 500 4.60 -27.17 39.27
N HIS A 501 4.44 -28.47 39.09
CA HIS A 501 4.18 -29.07 37.79
C HIS A 501 2.86 -28.58 37.17
N VAL A 502 1.81 -28.43 37.99
CA VAL A 502 0.52 -27.88 37.52
C VAL A 502 0.70 -26.41 37.08
N MET A 503 1.40 -25.63 37.88
CA MET A 503 1.65 -24.20 37.59
C MET A 503 2.49 -24.01 36.34
N GLU A 504 3.57 -24.77 36.17
CA GLU A 504 4.41 -24.73 34.98
C GLU A 504 3.59 -25.04 33.71
N ARG A 505 2.83 -26.14 33.76
CA ARG A 505 2.00 -26.56 32.64
C ARG A 505 0.91 -25.52 32.31
N ARG A 506 0.29 -24.92 33.29
CA ARG A 506 -0.70 -23.86 33.10
C ARG A 506 -0.06 -22.62 32.49
N LYS A 507 1.15 -22.23 32.89
CA LYS A 507 1.93 -21.14 32.29
C LYS A 507 2.25 -21.40 30.83
N ASP A 508 2.68 -22.61 30.48
CA ASP A 508 2.95 -23.03 29.10
C ASP A 508 1.72 -22.90 28.20
N ILE A 509 0.57 -23.40 28.69
CA ILE A 509 -0.69 -23.32 27.95
C ILE A 509 -1.08 -21.85 27.76
N GLN A 510 -0.95 -21.03 28.79
CA GLN A 510 -1.26 -19.62 28.76
C GLN A 510 -0.33 -18.85 27.79
N ALA A 511 0.97 -19.11 27.83
CA ALA A 511 1.95 -18.51 26.92
C ALA A 511 1.68 -18.86 25.46
N ARG A 512 1.30 -20.13 25.20
CA ARG A 512 0.89 -20.59 23.86
C ARG A 512 -0.37 -19.88 23.39
N GLN A 513 -1.39 -19.78 24.22
CA GLN A 513 -2.63 -19.07 23.91
C GLN A 513 -2.37 -17.58 23.64
N GLN A 514 -1.54 -16.94 24.47
CA GLN A 514 -1.15 -15.54 24.29
C GLN A 514 -0.42 -15.31 22.97
N ARG A 515 0.52 -16.20 22.61
CA ARG A 515 1.26 -16.12 21.35
C ARG A 515 0.31 -16.18 20.14
N TYR A 516 -0.57 -17.20 20.08
CA TYR A 516 -1.54 -17.32 18.99
C TYR A 516 -2.52 -16.15 18.93
N TYR A 517 -2.99 -15.68 20.06
CA TYR A 517 -3.91 -14.53 20.10
C TYR A 517 -3.24 -13.27 19.60
N ASN A 518 -1.99 -13.04 20.00
CA ASN A 518 -1.24 -11.82 19.70
C ASN A 518 -0.74 -11.74 18.25
N MET A 519 -0.69 -12.85 17.51
CA MET A 519 -0.33 -12.84 16.07
C MET A 519 -1.19 -11.88 15.24
N HIS A 520 -2.43 -11.63 15.66
CA HIS A 520 -3.38 -10.74 14.98
C HIS A 520 -3.85 -9.59 15.88
N ALA A 521 -3.12 -9.31 16.94
CA ALA A 521 -3.42 -8.20 17.84
C ALA A 521 -2.64 -6.95 17.44
N ARG A 522 -3.24 -5.76 17.68
CA ARG A 522 -2.51 -4.50 17.58
C ARG A 522 -1.58 -4.35 18.79
N GLN A 523 -0.56 -3.52 18.65
CA GLN A 523 0.22 -3.05 19.79
C GLN A 523 -0.69 -2.33 20.81
N GLU A 524 -0.28 -2.35 22.05
CA GLU A 524 -1.03 -1.70 23.12
C GLU A 524 -1.13 -0.18 22.84
N ALA A 525 -2.36 0.31 22.83
CA ALA A 525 -2.60 1.74 22.60
C ALA A 525 -2.09 2.55 23.80
N PRO A 526 -1.57 3.76 23.56
CA PRO A 526 -1.22 4.66 24.66
C PRO A 526 -2.43 4.94 25.55
N GLU A 527 -2.16 5.24 26.81
CA GLU A 527 -3.21 5.53 27.78
C GLU A 527 -3.92 6.83 27.44
N MET A 528 -5.26 6.78 27.37
CA MET A 528 -6.09 7.93 27.04
C MET A 528 -6.22 8.86 28.27
N LYS A 529 -6.08 10.16 28.03
CA LYS A 529 -6.12 11.18 29.09
C LYS A 529 -7.55 11.67 29.36
N LYS A 530 -7.81 12.11 30.59
CA LYS A 530 -9.05 12.79 30.94
C LYS A 530 -9.24 14.04 30.07
N GLY A 531 -10.45 14.25 29.58
CA GLY A 531 -10.79 15.37 28.70
C GLY A 531 -10.43 15.16 27.22
N GLN A 532 -9.83 14.04 26.85
CA GLN A 532 -9.46 13.72 25.48
C GLN A 532 -10.70 13.43 24.63
N ASP A 533 -10.81 14.11 23.49
CA ASP A 533 -11.85 13.85 22.49
C ASP A 533 -11.62 12.51 21.79
N VAL A 534 -12.67 11.73 21.65
CA VAL A 534 -12.62 10.38 21.10
C VAL A 534 -13.86 10.08 20.26
N TYR A 535 -13.76 9.05 19.42
CA TYR A 535 -14.92 8.39 18.82
C TYR A 535 -15.21 7.10 19.59
N VAL A 536 -16.50 6.88 19.92
CA VAL A 536 -16.95 5.77 20.75
C VAL A 536 -17.97 4.93 20.02
N GLN A 537 -17.82 3.61 20.08
CA GLN A 537 -18.79 2.64 19.61
C GLN A 537 -19.60 2.13 20.81
N LEU A 538 -20.89 2.45 20.88
CA LEU A 538 -21.73 2.11 22.03
C LEU A 538 -22.10 0.61 22.06
N LEU A 539 -22.30 0.00 20.92
CA LEU A 539 -22.52 -1.43 20.75
C LEU A 539 -21.52 -2.00 19.73
N PRO A 540 -21.11 -3.25 19.85
CA PRO A 540 -20.28 -3.89 18.82
C PRO A 540 -20.91 -3.77 17.44
N GLY A 541 -20.20 -3.21 16.46
CA GLY A 541 -20.71 -3.00 15.10
C GLY A 541 -21.63 -1.79 14.91
N SER A 542 -21.97 -1.04 15.98
CA SER A 542 -22.74 0.20 15.83
C SER A 542 -21.91 1.33 15.22
N ARG A 543 -22.57 2.42 14.82
CA ARG A 543 -21.91 3.62 14.30
C ARG A 543 -21.05 4.27 15.38
N TRP A 544 -19.91 4.81 15.00
CA TRP A 544 -19.04 5.59 15.87
C TRP A 544 -19.69 6.96 16.17
N LYS A 545 -19.66 7.35 17.45
CA LYS A 545 -20.17 8.63 17.91
C LYS A 545 -19.05 9.46 18.57
N PRO A 546 -19.09 10.77 18.46
CA PRO A 546 -18.16 11.62 19.21
C PRO A 546 -18.42 11.49 20.72
N GLY A 547 -17.36 11.54 21.50
CA GLY A 547 -17.41 11.51 22.96
C GLY A 547 -16.11 12.02 23.58
N GLN A 548 -16.07 12.07 24.91
CA GLN A 548 -14.91 12.56 25.66
C GLN A 548 -14.59 11.63 26.82
N ILE A 549 -13.30 11.42 27.09
CA ILE A 549 -12.82 10.61 28.21
C ILE A 549 -13.08 11.35 29.54
N VAL A 550 -13.83 10.74 30.43
CA VAL A 550 -14.09 11.27 31.78
C VAL A 550 -12.99 10.83 32.74
N LYS A 551 -12.74 9.52 32.81
CA LYS A 551 -11.67 8.91 33.61
C LYS A 551 -11.37 7.50 33.19
N LYS A 552 -10.21 6.98 33.60
CA LYS A 552 -9.90 5.54 33.51
C LYS A 552 -10.77 4.78 34.50
N ALA A 553 -11.25 3.61 34.10
CA ALA A 553 -12.00 2.72 34.98
C ALA A 553 -11.04 1.80 35.75
N ASP A 554 -11.50 1.20 36.83
CA ASP A 554 -10.71 0.26 37.66
C ASP A 554 -10.39 -1.06 36.92
N THR A 555 -11.23 -1.40 35.93
CA THR A 555 -10.98 -2.56 35.05
C THR A 555 -9.95 -2.21 34.00
N PRO A 556 -8.99 -3.11 33.71
CA PRO A 556 -7.95 -2.87 32.69
C PRO A 556 -8.52 -2.46 31.34
N ARG A 557 -7.84 -1.55 30.64
CA ARG A 557 -8.19 -1.07 29.29
C ARG A 557 -9.62 -0.56 29.16
N SER A 558 -10.23 -0.11 30.27
CA SER A 558 -11.58 0.44 30.27
C SER A 558 -11.59 1.89 30.71
N TYR A 559 -12.49 2.66 30.11
CA TYR A 559 -12.63 4.08 30.35
C TYR A 559 -14.10 4.44 30.56
N HIS A 560 -14.35 5.44 31.40
CA HIS A 560 -15.62 6.12 31.44
C HIS A 560 -15.61 7.23 30.42
N VAL A 561 -16.54 7.17 29.45
CA VAL A 561 -16.66 8.13 28.34
C VAL A 561 -18.05 8.75 28.35
N ILE A 562 -18.13 10.05 28.12
CA ILE A 562 -19.40 10.76 27.97
C ILE A 562 -19.73 10.82 26.46
N VAL A 563 -20.94 10.39 26.10
CA VAL A 563 -21.48 10.41 24.73
C VAL A 563 -22.93 10.89 24.85
N ASP A 564 -23.29 11.92 24.09
CA ASP A 564 -24.63 12.49 24.11
C ASP A 564 -25.14 12.80 25.57
N GLY A 565 -24.26 13.33 26.46
CA GLY A 565 -24.57 13.67 27.84
C GLY A 565 -24.60 12.49 28.82
N THR A 566 -24.50 11.24 28.34
CA THR A 566 -24.55 10.04 29.18
C THR A 566 -23.16 9.42 29.36
N ILE A 567 -22.85 8.97 30.57
CA ILE A 567 -21.54 8.32 30.85
C ILE A 567 -21.66 6.80 30.65
N TYR A 568 -20.77 6.27 29.83
CA TYR A 568 -20.67 4.85 29.56
C TYR A 568 -19.28 4.31 29.96
N ARG A 569 -19.23 3.09 30.54
CA ARG A 569 -17.98 2.35 30.66
C ARG A 569 -17.73 1.55 29.38
N ARG A 570 -16.60 1.78 28.70
CA ARG A 570 -16.23 1.09 27.46
C ARG A 570 -14.77 0.64 27.48
N ASN A 571 -14.52 -0.51 26.87
CA ASN A 571 -13.17 -0.99 26.64
C ASN A 571 -12.50 -0.18 25.52
N SER A 572 -11.18 0.02 25.57
CA SER A 572 -10.36 0.74 24.59
C SER A 572 -10.56 0.25 23.14
N LYS A 573 -10.97 -1.01 22.94
CA LYS A 573 -11.36 -1.55 21.62
C LYS A 573 -12.51 -0.77 20.97
N PHE A 574 -13.40 -0.21 21.77
CA PHE A 574 -14.57 0.56 21.32
C PHE A 574 -14.37 2.07 21.40
N ILE A 575 -13.11 2.51 21.57
CA ILE A 575 -12.75 3.92 21.67
C ILE A 575 -11.61 4.20 20.68
N LYS A 576 -11.75 5.20 19.82
CA LYS A 576 -10.72 5.70 18.93
C LYS A 576 -10.38 7.13 19.27
N GLU A 577 -9.10 7.46 19.25
CA GLU A 577 -8.64 8.83 19.36
C GLU A 577 -9.13 9.65 18.15
N LYS A 578 -9.59 10.86 18.43
CA LYS A 578 -9.84 11.85 17.41
C LYS A 578 -8.50 12.47 17.05
N SER A 579 -7.86 11.96 15.97
CA SER A 579 -6.61 12.52 15.46
C SER A 579 -6.83 13.99 15.12
N LEU A 580 -6.16 14.88 15.80
CA LEU A 580 -5.99 16.24 15.34
C LEU A 580 -5.16 16.17 14.07
N SER A 581 -5.71 16.63 12.94
CA SER A 581 -4.99 16.79 11.68
C SER A 581 -3.73 17.64 11.94
N GLY A 582 -2.55 17.01 11.94
CA GLY A 582 -1.30 17.75 12.13
C GLY A 582 -0.15 17.03 12.82
N SER A 583 -0.34 15.86 13.43
CA SER A 583 0.75 15.11 14.03
C SER A 583 1.16 13.95 13.12
N GLN A 584 2.37 14.05 12.58
CA GLN A 584 3.08 12.97 11.91
C GLN A 584 3.25 11.80 12.90
N ASN A 585 2.40 10.80 12.79
CA ASN A 585 2.70 9.49 13.33
C ASN A 585 3.03 8.57 12.15
N ASN A 586 4.32 8.36 11.96
CA ASN A 586 4.88 7.26 11.20
C ASN A 586 4.32 5.94 11.75
N VAL A 587 3.23 5.48 11.19
CA VAL A 587 2.85 4.07 11.29
C VAL A 587 3.54 3.38 10.13
N ASN A 588 4.68 2.78 10.43
CA ASN A 588 5.30 1.77 9.57
C ASN A 588 4.28 0.64 9.32
N ASN A 589 3.53 0.75 8.24
CA ASN A 589 2.90 -0.40 7.63
C ASN A 589 4.01 -1.19 6.93
N GLY A 590 4.48 -2.23 7.61
CA GLY A 590 5.33 -3.23 7.00
C GLY A 590 4.64 -3.82 5.77
N SER A 591 5.03 -3.34 4.62
CA SER A 591 4.81 -3.98 3.33
C SER A 591 5.54 -5.33 3.38
N LEU A 592 4.77 -6.41 3.32
CA LEU A 592 5.29 -7.74 2.96
C LEU A 592 5.74 -7.68 1.48
N GLY A 593 6.96 -7.20 1.29
CA GLY A 593 7.68 -7.36 0.04
C GLY A 593 8.26 -8.77 -0.01
N SER A 594 7.83 -9.57 -0.97
CA SER A 594 8.47 -10.82 -1.34
C SER A 594 9.90 -10.52 -1.79
N GLN A 595 10.87 -10.93 -0.97
CA GLN A 595 12.27 -10.94 -1.37
C GLN A 595 12.51 -12.18 -2.24
N ASN A 596 12.71 -11.95 -3.52
CA ASN A 596 13.43 -12.88 -4.38
C ASN A 596 14.92 -12.75 -4.10
N ASN A 597 15.49 -13.74 -3.45
CA ASN A 597 16.92 -13.93 -3.33
C ASN A 597 17.51 -14.36 -4.69
N GLY A 598 18.17 -13.43 -5.32
CA GLY A 598 19.14 -13.72 -6.39
C GLY A 598 20.56 -13.74 -5.79
N ASN A 599 21.06 -14.93 -5.55
CA ASN A 599 22.49 -15.16 -5.24
C ASN A 599 23.33 -14.94 -6.50
N ASN A 600 24.30 -14.06 -6.41
CA ASN A 600 25.52 -14.18 -7.22
C ASN A 600 26.74 -14.04 -6.29
N GLY A 601 27.52 -15.11 -6.30
CA GLY A 601 28.70 -15.27 -5.50
C GLY A 601 29.94 -14.57 -6.03
N SER A 602 30.91 -14.45 -5.16
CA SER A 602 32.33 -14.45 -5.51
C SER A 602 33.18 -14.87 -4.32
N LEU A 603 33.78 -16.03 -4.47
CA LEU A 603 35.16 -16.48 -4.15
C LEU A 603 35.94 -15.84 -2.98
N GLY A 604 36.36 -16.71 -2.07
CA GLY A 604 37.47 -16.51 -1.18
C GLY A 604 37.76 -17.76 -0.34
N SER A 605 38.73 -18.54 -0.77
CA SER A 605 39.27 -19.77 -0.19
C SER A 605 39.90 -19.57 1.17
N GLN A 606 39.82 -20.56 2.09
CA GLN A 606 41.00 -21.21 2.70
C GLN A 606 40.64 -22.44 3.53
N ASN A 607 41.52 -23.44 3.38
CA ASN A 607 41.63 -24.79 3.89
C ASN A 607 41.62 -24.96 5.42
N ASN A 608 41.14 -26.13 5.87
CA ASN A 608 41.82 -27.21 6.65
C ASN A 608 40.69 -28.04 7.26
N GLY A 609 40.57 -29.32 7.08
CA GLY A 609 41.49 -30.42 7.14
C GLY A 609 41.10 -31.35 8.29
N ASN A 610 40.69 -32.53 7.97
CA ASN A 610 40.82 -33.84 8.63
C ASN A 610 39.53 -34.62 8.93
N ASN A 611 39.28 -35.62 8.10
CA ASN A 611 39.39 -37.09 8.33
C ASN A 611 38.62 -37.66 9.51
N ILE A 612 37.71 -38.62 9.29
CA ILE A 612 37.90 -40.08 9.18
C ILE A 612 36.54 -40.79 9.10
N SER A 613 36.37 -41.47 8.02
CA SER A 613 35.90 -42.83 7.69
C SER A 613 34.85 -43.56 8.53
N SER A 614 33.92 -44.10 7.86
CA SER A 614 33.47 -45.49 7.59
C SER A 614 31.95 -45.53 7.50
N GLY A 615 31.30 -45.90 6.46
CA GLY A 615 31.34 -47.13 5.74
C GLY A 615 30.07 -47.89 6.03
N SER A 616 29.12 -47.92 5.13
CA SER A 616 28.52 -49.11 4.56
C SER A 616 27.23 -48.84 3.78
N GLN A 617 27.23 -49.46 2.65
CA GLN A 617 26.23 -49.65 1.61
C GLN A 617 24.88 -50.18 2.15
N ASN A 618 23.74 -49.78 1.60
CA ASN A 618 23.03 -50.55 0.58
C ASN A 618 21.69 -49.93 0.16
N ASN A 619 21.58 -49.81 -1.13
CA ASN A 619 20.46 -50.13 -2.02
C ASN A 619 19.01 -49.91 -1.59
N GLY A 620 18.31 -49.17 -2.44
CA GLY A 620 17.02 -49.67 -2.85
C GLY A 620 15.94 -48.63 -3.12
N ASN A 621 15.79 -48.28 -4.34
CA ASN A 621 14.54 -47.97 -5.06
C ASN A 621 13.62 -46.85 -4.57
N ASN A 622 13.65 -45.80 -5.38
CA ASN A 622 12.52 -44.91 -5.67
C ASN A 622 11.29 -45.74 -6.15
N PRO A 623 10.05 -45.35 -5.84
CA PRO A 623 9.26 -44.80 -6.92
C PRO A 623 8.47 -43.53 -6.56
N THR A 624 8.59 -42.55 -7.40
CA THR A 624 7.66 -41.43 -7.67
C THR A 624 6.23 -41.91 -7.74
N SER A 625 5.40 -41.54 -6.75
CA SER A 625 3.94 -41.65 -6.84
C SER A 625 3.32 -40.32 -7.27
N VAL A 626 2.98 -40.28 -8.54
CA VAL A 626 2.07 -39.29 -9.10
C VAL A 626 0.67 -39.57 -8.53
N ILE A 627 0.19 -38.66 -7.67
CA ILE A 627 -1.19 -38.68 -7.17
C ILE A 627 -2.10 -38.18 -8.29
N LYS A 628 -2.75 -39.08 -9.02
CA LYS A 628 -3.90 -38.79 -9.87
C LYS A 628 -5.11 -38.50 -8.97
N THR A 629 -5.57 -37.26 -8.97
CA THR A 629 -6.85 -36.87 -8.35
C THR A 629 -7.98 -37.35 -9.22
N GLN A 630 -8.68 -38.39 -8.80
CA GLN A 630 -9.97 -38.79 -9.39
C GLN A 630 -11.07 -37.92 -8.83
N THR A 631 -11.72 -37.16 -9.68
CA THR A 631 -12.89 -36.34 -9.38
C THR A 631 -14.14 -37.18 -9.60
N PHE A 632 -14.85 -37.52 -8.52
CA PHE A 632 -16.18 -38.10 -8.63
C PHE A 632 -17.25 -37.00 -8.67
N TYR A 633 -18.07 -37.02 -9.71
CA TYR A 633 -19.24 -36.12 -9.82
C TYR A 633 -20.49 -36.87 -9.31
N SER A 634 -21.17 -36.31 -8.32
CA SER A 634 -22.51 -36.75 -7.95
C SER A 634 -23.51 -35.65 -8.24
N SER A 635 -24.54 -35.93 -9.02
CA SER A 635 -25.65 -35.02 -9.31
C SER A 635 -26.84 -35.32 -8.41
N ARG A 636 -27.39 -34.31 -7.75
CA ARG A 636 -28.74 -34.37 -7.15
C ARG A 636 -29.62 -33.34 -7.86
N LYS A 637 -30.77 -33.78 -8.33
CA LYS A 637 -31.82 -32.90 -8.85
C LYS A 637 -32.60 -32.29 -7.67
N SER A 638 -32.67 -30.97 -7.60
CA SER A 638 -33.62 -30.24 -6.75
C SER A 638 -34.89 -29.99 -7.50
N HIS A 639 -36.00 -29.78 -6.78
CA HIS A 639 -37.36 -29.61 -7.33
C HIS A 639 -37.52 -28.43 -8.30
N ASP A 640 -36.48 -27.64 -8.53
CA ASP A 640 -36.51 -26.40 -9.35
C ASP A 640 -35.71 -26.50 -10.66
N GLY A 641 -35.32 -27.70 -11.09
CA GLY A 641 -34.77 -27.96 -12.41
C GLY A 641 -33.38 -27.38 -12.70
N ARG A 642 -32.68 -26.81 -11.70
CA ARG A 642 -31.30 -26.30 -11.84
C ARG A 642 -30.26 -27.29 -11.29
N VAL A 643 -29.26 -27.60 -12.10
CA VAL A 643 -28.14 -28.47 -11.71
C VAL A 643 -27.00 -27.60 -11.18
N THR A 644 -26.65 -27.78 -9.90
CA THR A 644 -25.48 -27.13 -9.29
C THR A 644 -24.36 -28.16 -9.07
N TYR A 645 -23.15 -27.83 -9.50
CA TYR A 645 -21.94 -28.62 -9.27
C TYR A 645 -21.15 -28.05 -8.09
N GLY A 646 -20.88 -28.85 -7.08
CA GLY A 646 -20.05 -28.48 -5.93
C GLY A 646 -18.95 -29.50 -5.66
N THR A 647 -17.76 -29.06 -5.34
CA THR A 647 -16.64 -29.92 -4.88
C THR A 647 -16.63 -30.03 -3.36
N ARG A 648 -16.59 -31.26 -2.82
CA ARG A 648 -16.49 -31.53 -1.38
C ARG A 648 -15.03 -31.62 -0.94
N THR A 649 -14.68 -30.95 0.14
CA THR A 649 -13.40 -31.13 0.81
C THR A 649 -13.41 -32.36 1.73
N ARG A 650 -12.23 -32.88 2.09
CA ARG A 650 -12.02 -34.04 2.97
C ARG A 650 -12.68 -33.92 4.37
N LEU A 651 -13.20 -32.74 4.70
CA LEU A 651 -13.90 -32.41 5.97
C LEU A 651 -15.42 -32.18 5.79
N GLY A 652 -16.01 -32.54 4.63
CA GLY A 652 -17.45 -32.51 4.42
C GLY A 652 -18.09 -31.12 4.20
N LYS A 653 -17.30 -30.05 4.10
CA LYS A 653 -17.83 -28.72 3.78
C LYS A 653 -17.92 -28.51 2.28
N THR A 654 -19.11 -28.09 1.82
CA THR A 654 -19.35 -27.70 0.42
C THR A 654 -18.94 -26.24 0.23
N ILE A 655 -18.03 -25.96 -0.70
CA ILE A 655 -17.65 -24.61 -1.08
C ILE A 655 -18.33 -24.30 -2.43
N SER A 656 -19.26 -23.34 -2.45
CA SER A 656 -19.79 -22.79 -3.68
C SER A 656 -18.89 -21.65 -4.18
N LYS A 657 -18.41 -21.74 -5.43
CA LYS A 657 -17.74 -20.62 -6.10
C LYS A 657 -18.77 -19.52 -6.40
N PRO A 658 -18.44 -18.26 -6.19
CA PRO A 658 -19.29 -17.17 -6.66
C PRO A 658 -19.34 -17.18 -8.19
N MET A 659 -20.53 -17.09 -8.75
CA MET A 659 -20.74 -16.90 -10.19
C MET A 659 -20.10 -15.56 -10.58
N LYS A 660 -19.19 -15.59 -11.57
CA LYS A 660 -18.83 -14.38 -12.30
C LYS A 660 -20.06 -13.98 -13.13
N LEU A 661 -20.59 -12.81 -12.89
CA LEU A 661 -21.45 -12.11 -13.85
C LEU A 661 -20.52 -11.65 -14.99
N ASP A 662 -20.72 -12.23 -16.17
CA ASP A 662 -20.22 -11.65 -17.41
C ASP A 662 -21.10 -10.43 -17.72
N LEU A 663 -20.51 -9.25 -17.68
CA LEU A 663 -20.98 -8.02 -18.30
C LEU A 663 -20.02 -7.67 -19.43
#